data_1a96944c86791f8aac6b86870072bbc0
#
_entry.id   1a96944c86791f8aac6b86870072bbc0
#
_cell.length_a   1.000
_cell.length_b   1.000
_cell.length_c   1.000
_cell.angle_alpha   90.00
_cell.angle_beta   90.00
_cell.angle_gamma   90.00
#
_symmetry.space_group_name_H-M   'P 1'
#
loop_
_entity.id
_entity.type
_entity.pdbx_description
1 polymer ?
#
loop_
_entity_poly.entity_id
_entity_poly.type
_entity_poly.pdbx_seq_one_letter_code
_entity_poly.pdbx_strand_id
1 'polypeptide(L)'
;MDNQNNIPVTGNYDENSIQVLEGLEAVRKRPGMYIGSTGERGLHHLVYEIVDNSIDEALAGYCDKIIVELLDGGLVRVIDNGRGIPVGINPQKGIPTVTVVFTILHAGGKFGGNGYKVSGGLHGVGASVVNALSSWLEVEVKDGKHIHKQRYEKGAIVTDLEVIGDTNETGTTVTFKPDPSIFTDTTVYDYETLKKRLREQAFLNAGIRIELKDSRTDVYDPQTEEFFYEGGIRSYVEFLLEGIKKDRLHSEVIYLNTTVDDQTAEIALLWSTAYDSKIMSFANTLYTVDGGTHEQGFRQALANTVNKYAFDFKHLKEGNPRLKGEDIMEGIVAVVSVKLADAQFESQTKAKLGNTSIGRVVRDLVNEKLYRYLEEHPAEAKIIIEKSIASSNAREAAQKAREASRSKSGIGGKTRMPEKLTDCISDDPTKTEIYIVEGDSAGGSAVEGRNSTYQAILPLWGKMLNVEKARDDKVYGNDKLTPVIVALGTGIGENFDIEKLRYDKIVIMADADVDGSHIRTLLLTFFFRYMPQLIETGHIYLAQPPLYRISKGKQHFDVFTDEEKSEVIEKLGGTADVQRYKGLGEMDPEQLWETTLDPERRTFLRVTMADAILADETFTMLMGDEVEPRRQFIEENAQFATDLDI
;
A
#
# COMPACT_ATOMS: atom_id res chain seq x y z
N MET A 1 0.66 37.57 -5.09
CA MET A 1 1.99 38.16 -4.74
C MET A 1 2.54 37.31 -3.63
N ASP A 2 3.59 36.59 -3.97
CA ASP A 2 4.20 35.53 -3.22
C ASP A 2 4.71 35.99 -1.85
N ASN A 3 4.27 35.32 -0.80
CA ASN A 3 5.03 35.22 0.44
C ASN A 3 5.50 33.78 0.60
N GLN A 4 6.50 33.40 -0.19
CA GLN A 4 7.39 32.31 0.20
C GLN A 4 8.10 32.79 1.48
N ASN A 5 7.84 32.13 2.59
CA ASN A 5 8.65 32.23 3.79
C ASN A 5 10.06 31.69 3.48
N ASN A 6 10.87 32.49 2.81
CA ASN A 6 12.31 32.30 2.75
C ASN A 6 12.83 32.57 4.16
N ILE A 7 13.08 31.51 4.92
CA ILE A 7 13.91 31.60 6.12
C ILE A 7 15.29 31.95 5.61
N PRO A 8 15.81 33.18 5.85
CA PRO A 8 17.12 33.55 5.38
C PRO A 8 18.15 32.68 6.10
N VAL A 9 18.91 31.93 5.33
CA VAL A 9 20.09 31.21 5.85
C VAL A 9 21.10 32.27 6.22
N THR A 10 21.22 32.56 7.53
CA THR A 10 22.18 33.52 8.08
C THR A 10 23.53 32.84 8.31
N GLY A 11 24.21 32.45 7.25
CA GLY A 11 25.55 31.89 7.29
C GLY A 11 26.24 32.05 5.93
N ASN A 12 27.49 32.41 5.88
CA ASN A 12 28.28 32.32 4.65
C ASN A 12 28.37 30.84 4.25
N TYR A 13 27.95 30.51 3.03
CA TYR A 13 28.19 29.20 2.45
C TYR A 13 29.66 29.15 1.95
N ASP A 14 30.53 28.59 2.77
CA ASP A 14 31.94 28.45 2.50
C ASP A 14 32.41 26.99 2.67
N GLU A 15 33.69 26.74 2.54
CA GLU A 15 34.29 25.39 2.67
C GLU A 15 34.01 24.75 4.04
N ASN A 16 33.78 25.55 5.09
CA ASN A 16 33.47 25.08 6.45
C ASN A 16 31.99 24.64 6.58
N SER A 17 31.16 25.09 5.64
CA SER A 17 29.74 24.70 5.58
C SER A 17 29.53 23.27 5.07
N ILE A 18 30.56 22.67 4.46
CA ILE A 18 30.51 21.31 3.93
C ILE A 18 31.01 20.34 5.00
N GLN A 19 30.09 19.58 5.59
CA GLN A 19 30.41 18.53 6.55
C GLN A 19 30.61 17.19 5.82
N VAL A 20 31.76 16.58 6.00
CA VAL A 20 32.05 15.20 5.59
C VAL A 20 31.66 14.28 6.75
N LEU A 21 30.74 13.38 6.53
CA LEU A 21 30.32 12.36 7.50
C LEU A 21 30.99 11.04 7.12
N GLU A 22 31.70 10.43 8.05
CA GLU A 22 32.36 9.16 7.81
C GLU A 22 31.72 8.02 8.64
N GLY A 23 31.75 6.81 8.08
CA GLY A 23 31.33 5.60 8.76
C GLY A 23 29.86 5.63 9.24
N LEU A 24 29.62 5.07 10.43
CA LEU A 24 28.28 4.91 11.00
C LEU A 24 27.66 6.22 11.53
N GLU A 25 28.45 7.28 11.69
CA GLU A 25 27.94 8.60 12.06
C GLU A 25 27.01 9.16 10.96
N ALA A 26 27.33 8.91 9.69
CA ALA A 26 26.47 9.29 8.56
C ALA A 26 25.08 8.63 8.65
N VAL A 27 25.03 7.36 9.05
CA VAL A 27 23.77 6.62 9.24
C VAL A 27 22.93 7.25 10.35
N ARG A 28 23.54 7.57 11.49
CA ARG A 28 22.84 8.18 12.63
C ARG A 28 22.32 9.58 12.33
N LYS A 29 23.06 10.39 11.55
CA LYS A 29 22.62 11.74 11.15
C LYS A 29 21.54 11.75 10.07
N ARG A 30 21.50 10.75 9.20
CA ARG A 30 20.56 10.66 8.08
C ARG A 30 19.97 9.25 7.96
N PRO A 31 19.29 8.73 9.00
CA PRO A 31 18.78 7.35 9.01
C PRO A 31 17.78 7.07 7.86
N GLY A 32 16.95 8.05 7.48
CA GLY A 32 16.00 7.91 6.38
C GLY A 32 16.63 7.54 5.04
N MET A 33 17.91 7.85 4.80
CA MET A 33 18.62 7.42 3.58
C MET A 33 18.85 5.90 3.53
N TYR A 34 18.87 5.22 4.68
CA TYR A 34 19.20 3.79 4.80
C TYR A 34 17.96 2.92 5.09
N ILE A 35 17.03 3.42 5.90
CA ILE A 35 15.84 2.68 6.35
C ILE A 35 14.53 3.32 5.88
N GLY A 36 14.57 4.37 5.06
CA GLY A 36 13.42 5.04 4.46
C GLY A 36 12.68 6.01 5.40
N SER A 37 12.54 5.70 6.68
CA SER A 37 11.92 6.57 7.69
C SER A 37 12.44 6.27 9.08
N THR A 38 12.14 7.13 10.07
CA THR A 38 12.41 6.91 11.49
C THR A 38 11.15 6.62 12.31
N GLY A 39 9.99 6.52 11.66
CA GLY A 39 8.75 6.07 12.27
C GLY A 39 8.65 4.53 12.33
N GLU A 40 7.45 4.03 12.57
CA GLU A 40 7.14 2.61 12.73
C GLU A 40 7.69 1.72 11.59
N ARG A 41 7.52 2.13 10.33
CA ARG A 41 8.02 1.42 9.16
C ARG A 41 9.55 1.25 9.19
N GLY A 42 10.30 2.30 9.52
CA GLY A 42 11.76 2.25 9.63
C GLY A 42 12.21 1.42 10.82
N LEU A 43 11.43 1.42 11.93
CA LEU A 43 11.68 0.57 13.07
C LEU A 43 11.64 -0.93 12.68
N HIS A 44 10.58 -1.35 12.01
CA HIS A 44 10.43 -2.74 11.54
C HIS A 44 11.50 -3.12 10.51
N HIS A 45 11.98 -2.16 9.72
CA HIS A 45 13.05 -2.40 8.74
C HIS A 45 14.35 -2.90 9.37
N LEU A 46 14.65 -2.53 10.63
CA LEU A 46 15.80 -3.07 11.36
C LEU A 46 15.72 -4.60 11.51
N VAL A 47 14.53 -5.12 11.80
CA VAL A 47 14.32 -6.57 11.89
C VAL A 47 14.49 -7.22 10.52
N TYR A 48 13.94 -6.60 9.47
CA TYR A 48 14.04 -7.13 8.11
C TYR A 48 15.48 -7.25 7.64
N GLU A 49 16.34 -6.26 7.92
CA GLU A 49 17.76 -6.32 7.53
C GLU A 49 18.52 -7.48 8.18
N ILE A 50 18.21 -7.83 9.43
CA ILE A 50 18.84 -9.00 10.09
C ILE A 50 18.25 -10.31 9.58
N VAL A 51 16.92 -10.39 9.43
CA VAL A 51 16.25 -11.58 8.89
C VAL A 51 16.70 -11.87 7.45
N ASP A 52 16.81 -10.83 6.61
CA ASP A 52 17.27 -10.98 5.22
C ASP A 52 18.69 -11.55 5.14
N ASN A 53 19.55 -11.30 6.14
CA ASN A 53 20.87 -11.94 6.20
C ASN A 53 20.76 -13.45 6.49
N SER A 54 19.84 -13.84 7.37
CA SER A 54 19.56 -15.26 7.65
C SER A 54 18.88 -15.97 6.46
N ILE A 55 18.02 -15.27 5.73
CA ILE A 55 17.43 -15.74 4.46
C ILE A 55 18.52 -15.92 3.38
N ASP A 56 19.52 -15.04 3.31
CA ASP A 56 20.63 -15.21 2.36
C ASP A 56 21.46 -16.47 2.68
N GLU A 57 21.65 -16.84 3.96
CA GLU A 57 22.23 -18.13 4.37
C GLU A 57 21.37 -19.31 3.92
N ALA A 58 20.05 -19.16 3.99
CA ALA A 58 19.12 -20.19 3.54
C ALA A 58 19.12 -20.34 2.01
N LEU A 59 19.17 -19.24 1.26
CA LEU A 59 19.32 -19.24 -0.22
C LEU A 59 20.66 -19.88 -0.64
N ALA A 60 21.70 -19.77 0.19
CA ALA A 60 22.97 -20.43 -0.01
C ALA A 60 22.93 -21.93 0.39
N GLY A 61 21.84 -22.42 0.97
CA GLY A 61 21.63 -23.82 1.35
C GLY A 61 22.21 -24.22 2.71
N TYR A 62 22.50 -23.25 3.58
CA TYR A 62 23.16 -23.50 4.89
C TYR A 62 22.27 -23.22 6.09
N CYS A 63 21.07 -22.65 5.88
CA CYS A 63 20.14 -22.33 6.96
C CYS A 63 18.75 -22.91 6.62
N ASP A 64 18.11 -23.59 7.55
CA ASP A 64 16.75 -24.10 7.40
C ASP A 64 15.81 -23.65 8.54
N LYS A 65 16.36 -22.95 9.56
CA LYS A 65 15.58 -22.46 10.69
C LYS A 65 15.99 -21.03 11.08
N ILE A 66 15.00 -20.16 11.19
CA ILE A 66 15.14 -18.78 11.66
C ILE A 66 14.13 -18.54 12.78
N ILE A 67 14.56 -17.93 13.88
CA ILE A 67 13.70 -17.56 15.01
C ILE A 67 13.80 -16.06 15.20
N VAL A 68 12.67 -15.38 15.25
CA VAL A 68 12.54 -13.95 15.60
C VAL A 68 11.79 -13.85 16.92
N GLU A 69 12.42 -13.27 17.92
CA GLU A 69 11.85 -13.09 19.26
C GLU A 69 11.66 -11.60 19.56
N LEU A 70 10.46 -11.23 19.97
CA LEU A 70 10.16 -9.93 20.57
C LEU A 70 10.29 -10.07 22.09
N LEU A 71 11.11 -9.21 22.67
CA LEU A 71 11.46 -9.24 24.10
C LEU A 71 11.06 -7.92 24.76
N ASP A 72 11.00 -7.90 26.10
CA ASP A 72 10.67 -6.73 26.88
C ASP A 72 11.58 -5.53 26.57
N GLY A 73 11.00 -4.33 26.65
CA GLY A 73 11.73 -3.07 26.50
C GLY A 73 12.14 -2.74 25.06
N GLY A 74 11.42 -3.28 24.07
CA GLY A 74 11.65 -3.04 22.63
C GLY A 74 12.86 -3.79 22.08
N LEU A 75 13.27 -4.88 22.72
CA LEU A 75 14.35 -5.75 22.25
C LEU A 75 13.86 -6.72 21.20
N VAL A 76 14.71 -6.98 20.20
CA VAL A 76 14.51 -8.05 19.23
C VAL A 76 15.73 -8.95 19.20
N ARG A 77 15.48 -10.26 19.10
CA ARG A 77 16.50 -11.28 18.90
C ARG A 77 16.17 -12.07 17.63
N VAL A 78 17.14 -12.17 16.74
CA VAL A 78 17.06 -13.01 15.54
C VAL A 78 18.12 -14.09 15.64
N ILE A 79 17.72 -15.35 15.45
CA ILE A 79 18.56 -16.53 15.57
C ILE A 79 18.45 -17.31 14.26
N ASP A 80 19.57 -17.67 13.67
CA ASP A 80 19.64 -18.61 12.56
C ASP A 80 20.59 -19.80 12.87
N ASN A 81 20.41 -20.88 12.15
CA ASN A 81 21.29 -22.04 12.19
C ASN A 81 22.19 -22.15 10.96
N GLY A 82 22.54 -21.01 10.35
CA GLY A 82 23.45 -20.93 9.20
C GLY A 82 24.91 -21.28 9.56
N ARG A 83 25.84 -20.95 8.67
CA ARG A 83 27.28 -21.20 8.91
C ARG A 83 27.89 -20.38 10.04
N GLY A 84 27.23 -19.31 10.45
CA GLY A 84 27.78 -18.27 11.30
C GLY A 84 28.67 -17.28 10.54
N ILE A 85 28.71 -16.03 11.01
CA ILE A 85 29.58 -15.00 10.45
C ILE A 85 31.04 -15.40 10.74
N PRO A 86 31.98 -15.34 9.76
CA PRO A 86 33.38 -15.70 10.01
C PRO A 86 33.99 -14.89 11.15
N VAL A 87 34.57 -15.55 12.12
CA VAL A 87 35.18 -14.93 13.34
C VAL A 87 36.65 -14.59 13.19
N GLY A 88 37.34 -15.11 12.16
CA GLY A 88 38.72 -14.86 11.86
C GLY A 88 39.06 -13.41 11.54
N ILE A 89 40.34 -13.05 11.60
CA ILE A 89 40.83 -11.71 11.27
C ILE A 89 40.66 -11.45 9.77
N ASN A 90 39.95 -10.37 9.42
CA ASN A 90 39.83 -9.92 8.05
C ASN A 90 41.20 -9.39 7.52
N PRO A 91 41.71 -9.95 6.41
CA PRO A 91 43.06 -9.62 5.93
C PRO A 91 43.18 -8.17 5.44
N GLN A 92 42.11 -7.51 5.04
CA GLN A 92 42.14 -6.13 4.55
C GLN A 92 42.07 -5.10 5.67
N LYS A 93 41.42 -5.43 6.80
CA LYS A 93 41.15 -4.49 7.89
C LYS A 93 41.94 -4.80 9.16
N GLY A 94 42.48 -6.02 9.30
CA GLY A 94 43.27 -6.42 10.48
C GLY A 94 42.45 -6.59 11.77
N ILE A 95 41.11 -6.63 11.68
CA ILE A 95 40.18 -6.83 12.81
C ILE A 95 39.27 -8.04 12.52
N PRO A 96 38.58 -8.61 13.52
CA PRO A 96 37.67 -9.74 13.30
C PRO A 96 36.61 -9.45 12.23
N THR A 97 36.30 -10.44 11.40
CA THR A 97 35.35 -10.26 10.30
C THR A 97 33.95 -9.90 10.82
N VAL A 98 33.53 -10.45 11.98
CA VAL A 98 32.29 -10.04 12.67
C VAL A 98 32.27 -8.54 12.90
N THR A 99 33.34 -8.00 13.44
CA THR A 99 33.50 -6.56 13.69
C THR A 99 33.40 -5.74 12.41
N VAL A 100 34.02 -6.21 11.33
CA VAL A 100 33.93 -5.56 10.00
C VAL A 100 32.46 -5.46 9.53
N VAL A 101 31.71 -6.56 9.63
CA VAL A 101 30.29 -6.63 9.19
C VAL A 101 29.40 -5.65 9.94
N PHE A 102 29.63 -5.47 11.25
CA PHE A 102 28.77 -4.59 12.07
C PHE A 102 29.24 -3.14 12.17
N THR A 103 30.48 -2.82 11.77
CA THR A 103 31.03 -1.45 11.96
C THR A 103 31.43 -0.73 10.68
N ILE A 104 31.56 -1.43 9.57
CA ILE A 104 32.01 -0.85 8.30
C ILE A 104 30.90 -0.92 7.26
N LEU A 105 30.52 0.24 6.69
CA LEU A 105 29.58 0.31 5.57
C LEU A 105 30.22 -0.29 4.31
N HIS A 106 29.39 -0.88 3.47
CA HIS A 106 29.81 -1.51 2.22
C HIS A 106 30.85 -2.63 2.43
N ALA A 107 30.68 -3.38 3.53
CA ALA A 107 31.48 -4.55 3.84
C ALA A 107 30.59 -5.79 3.93
N GLY A 108 30.97 -6.86 3.23
CA GLY A 108 30.22 -8.13 3.28
C GLY A 108 30.70 -9.15 2.26
N GLY A 109 30.37 -10.41 2.48
CA GLY A 109 30.73 -11.54 1.60
C GLY A 109 29.92 -11.60 0.29
N LYS A 110 29.04 -10.62 0.03
CA LYS A 110 28.13 -10.55 -1.12
C LYS A 110 28.68 -9.75 -2.31
N PHE A 111 29.85 -9.12 -2.17
CA PHE A 111 30.52 -8.36 -3.22
C PHE A 111 31.48 -9.25 -4.04
N GLY A 112 30.96 -10.06 -4.98
CA GLY A 112 31.78 -10.78 -5.96
C GLY A 112 32.59 -11.97 -5.44
N GLY A 113 32.28 -12.50 -4.24
CA GLY A 113 32.90 -13.70 -3.70
C GLY A 113 32.12 -14.97 -4.00
N ASN A 114 32.75 -16.13 -3.90
CA ASN A 114 32.10 -17.46 -4.06
C ASN A 114 31.13 -17.82 -2.91
N GLY A 115 30.83 -16.91 -2.00
CA GLY A 115 30.03 -17.20 -0.80
C GLY A 115 28.52 -17.21 -1.02
N TYR A 116 28.01 -16.35 -1.91
CA TYR A 116 26.59 -16.23 -2.20
C TYR A 116 26.40 -16.02 -3.70
N LYS A 117 25.63 -16.91 -4.35
CA LYS A 117 25.25 -16.75 -5.77
C LYS A 117 24.07 -15.80 -5.95
N VAL A 118 23.16 -15.79 -4.99
CA VAL A 118 21.95 -14.96 -4.95
C VAL A 118 21.84 -14.38 -3.56
N SER A 119 21.55 -13.10 -3.43
CA SER A 119 21.27 -12.47 -2.14
C SER A 119 20.25 -11.34 -2.28
N GLY A 120 19.42 -11.14 -1.26
CA GLY A 120 18.53 -9.97 -1.12
C GLY A 120 19.29 -8.74 -0.65
N GLY A 121 20.33 -8.93 0.15
CA GLY A 121 21.21 -7.87 0.66
C GLY A 121 22.29 -7.47 -0.34
N LEU A 122 22.02 -6.47 -1.19
CA LEU A 122 22.94 -6.05 -2.27
C LEU A 122 24.00 -5.02 -1.86
N HIS A 123 23.76 -4.25 -0.79
CA HIS A 123 24.56 -3.06 -0.49
C HIS A 123 25.61 -3.28 0.60
N GLY A 124 25.58 -4.41 1.32
CA GLY A 124 26.51 -4.71 2.42
C GLY A 124 26.46 -3.69 3.56
N VAL A 125 25.28 -3.15 3.85
CA VAL A 125 25.10 -2.11 4.88
C VAL A 125 24.11 -2.50 5.98
N GLY A 126 23.24 -3.49 5.78
CA GLY A 126 22.12 -3.80 6.67
C GLY A 126 22.55 -3.99 8.13
N ALA A 127 23.46 -4.93 8.41
CA ALA A 127 23.92 -5.20 9.77
C ALA A 127 24.57 -3.99 10.44
N SER A 128 25.40 -3.24 9.72
CA SER A 128 26.05 -2.03 10.24
C SER A 128 25.06 -0.88 10.44
N VAL A 129 24.02 -0.77 9.63
CA VAL A 129 22.92 0.19 9.81
C VAL A 129 22.10 -0.15 11.06
N VAL A 130 21.74 -1.41 11.27
CA VAL A 130 21.03 -1.84 12.50
C VAL A 130 21.88 -1.52 13.73
N ASN A 131 23.18 -1.81 13.71
CA ASN A 131 24.09 -1.46 14.79
C ASN A 131 24.12 0.05 15.06
N ALA A 132 24.28 0.86 14.01
CA ALA A 132 24.32 2.31 14.13
C ALA A 132 23.04 2.92 14.72
N LEU A 133 21.87 2.35 14.41
CA LEU A 133 20.56 2.83 14.82
C LEU A 133 20.02 2.19 16.10
N SER A 134 20.83 1.33 16.73
CA SER A 134 20.50 0.70 18.01
C SER A 134 21.19 1.40 19.17
N SER A 135 20.53 1.46 20.34
CA SER A 135 21.15 1.87 21.61
C SER A 135 22.29 0.92 21.92
N TRP A 136 22.06 -0.36 21.71
CA TRP A 136 23.08 -1.40 21.76
C TRP A 136 22.68 -2.59 20.87
N LEU A 137 23.70 -3.30 20.41
CA LEU A 137 23.56 -4.53 19.65
C LEU A 137 24.57 -5.55 20.18
N GLU A 138 24.17 -6.80 20.23
CA GLU A 138 25.00 -7.92 20.64
C GLU A 138 24.90 -9.02 19.58
N VAL A 139 26.04 -9.54 19.17
CA VAL A 139 26.12 -10.65 18.24
C VAL A 139 26.78 -11.85 18.92
N GLU A 140 26.17 -13.00 18.78
CA GLU A 140 26.75 -14.28 19.15
C GLU A 140 26.89 -15.15 17.90
N VAL A 141 28.06 -15.72 17.69
CA VAL A 141 28.37 -16.57 16.56
C VAL A 141 28.82 -17.93 17.05
N LYS A 142 28.12 -18.98 16.59
CA LYS A 142 28.50 -20.39 16.79
C LYS A 142 29.24 -20.84 15.54
N ASP A 143 30.51 -21.24 15.67
CA ASP A 143 31.38 -21.65 14.56
C ASP A 143 31.57 -23.16 14.43
N GLY A 144 30.78 -23.94 15.19
CA GLY A 144 30.90 -25.40 15.26
C GLY A 144 31.93 -25.90 16.27
N LYS A 145 32.61 -25.01 16.99
CA LYS A 145 33.55 -25.29 18.06
C LYS A 145 33.33 -24.42 19.28
N HIS A 146 33.22 -23.12 19.03
CA HIS A 146 33.12 -22.11 20.08
C HIS A 146 31.93 -21.18 19.83
N ILE A 147 31.42 -20.58 20.89
CA ILE A 147 30.48 -19.48 20.87
C ILE A 147 31.28 -18.21 21.07
N HIS A 148 31.26 -17.36 20.06
CA HIS A 148 31.92 -16.03 20.08
C HIS A 148 30.87 -14.96 20.32
N LYS A 149 31.22 -13.93 21.11
CA LYS A 149 30.30 -12.84 21.45
C LYS A 149 30.98 -11.51 21.34
N GLN A 150 30.27 -10.52 20.83
CA GLN A 150 30.70 -9.12 20.77
C GLN A 150 29.52 -8.19 20.97
N ARG A 151 29.79 -7.07 21.67
CA ARG A 151 28.77 -6.04 21.96
C ARG A 151 29.18 -4.69 21.40
N TYR A 152 28.16 -3.97 20.94
CA TYR A 152 28.27 -2.62 20.37
C TYR A 152 27.25 -1.70 21.03
N GLU A 153 27.55 -0.39 21.08
CA GLU A 153 26.64 0.66 21.51
C GLU A 153 26.66 1.81 20.50
N LYS A 154 25.50 2.13 19.93
CA LYS A 154 25.34 3.20 18.93
C LYS A 154 26.35 3.12 17.77
N GLY A 155 26.64 1.90 17.34
CA GLY A 155 27.61 1.62 16.29
C GLY A 155 29.05 1.46 16.74
N ALA A 156 29.41 1.85 17.98
CA ALA A 156 30.77 1.73 18.51
C ALA A 156 31.01 0.37 19.16
N ILE A 157 32.23 -0.14 19.07
CA ILE A 157 32.64 -1.38 19.72
C ILE A 157 32.74 -1.12 21.24
N VAL A 158 32.10 -1.98 22.04
CA VAL A 158 32.18 -1.94 23.53
C VAL A 158 33.03 -3.05 24.08
N THR A 159 32.94 -4.26 23.50
CA THR A 159 33.77 -5.41 23.88
C THR A 159 34.58 -5.90 22.70
N ASP A 160 35.73 -6.51 22.97
CA ASP A 160 36.39 -7.33 21.96
C ASP A 160 35.54 -8.58 21.64
N LEU A 161 35.87 -9.26 20.54
CA LEU A 161 35.26 -10.55 20.24
C LEU A 161 35.83 -11.62 21.20
N GLU A 162 34.98 -12.14 22.07
CA GLU A 162 35.34 -13.07 23.13
C GLU A 162 34.74 -14.45 22.90
N VAL A 163 35.46 -15.51 23.28
CA VAL A 163 34.90 -16.87 23.36
C VAL A 163 34.19 -17.03 24.70
N ILE A 164 32.90 -17.31 24.68
CA ILE A 164 32.08 -17.44 25.88
C ILE A 164 31.68 -18.88 26.21
N GLY A 165 31.94 -19.83 25.31
CA GLY A 165 31.63 -21.23 25.50
C GLY A 165 32.00 -22.11 24.32
N ASP A 166 31.79 -23.43 24.46
CA ASP A 166 31.99 -24.41 23.42
C ASP A 166 30.63 -24.83 22.83
N THR A 167 30.61 -25.20 21.54
CA THR A 167 29.41 -25.68 20.84
C THR A 167 29.77 -26.62 19.70
N ASN A 168 28.84 -27.52 19.34
CA ASN A 168 28.91 -28.31 18.10
C ASN A 168 27.97 -27.76 17.00
N GLU A 169 27.26 -26.67 17.29
CA GLU A 169 26.32 -26.05 16.37
C GLU A 169 26.96 -24.88 15.63
N THR A 170 26.39 -24.53 14.47
CA THR A 170 26.70 -23.31 13.75
C THR A 170 25.48 -22.39 13.73
N GLY A 171 25.72 -21.08 13.54
CA GLY A 171 24.64 -20.10 13.42
C GLY A 171 25.02 -18.73 13.92
N THR A 172 24.12 -17.79 13.73
CA THR A 172 24.26 -16.40 14.21
C THR A 172 23.06 -16.03 15.06
N THR A 173 23.29 -15.36 16.18
CA THR A 173 22.26 -14.72 16.99
C THR A 173 22.58 -13.23 17.09
N VAL A 174 21.63 -12.38 16.68
CA VAL A 174 21.74 -10.93 16.80
C VAL A 174 20.62 -10.44 17.71
N THR A 175 20.99 -9.80 18.82
CA THR A 175 20.05 -9.15 19.74
C THR A 175 20.31 -7.66 19.72
N PHE A 176 19.28 -6.84 19.52
CA PHE A 176 19.44 -5.39 19.45
C PHE A 176 18.28 -4.63 20.08
N LYS A 177 18.56 -3.40 20.49
CA LYS A 177 17.59 -2.46 21.04
C LYS A 177 17.63 -1.17 20.22
N PRO A 178 16.51 -0.76 19.58
CA PRO A 178 16.45 0.50 18.85
C PRO A 178 16.82 1.70 19.73
N ASP A 179 17.44 2.72 19.13
CA ASP A 179 17.78 3.94 19.85
C ASP A 179 16.57 4.90 19.88
N PRO A 180 15.96 5.17 21.06
CA PRO A 180 14.81 6.06 21.19
C PRO A 180 15.13 7.52 20.83
N SER A 181 16.41 7.91 20.74
CA SER A 181 16.78 9.23 20.24
C SER A 181 16.66 9.37 18.72
N ILE A 182 16.52 8.25 17.99
CA ILE A 182 16.32 8.18 16.55
C ILE A 182 14.87 7.82 16.23
N PHE A 183 14.32 6.81 16.90
CA PHE A 183 12.93 6.37 16.77
C PHE A 183 12.08 7.06 17.83
N THR A 184 11.75 8.33 17.56
CA THR A 184 11.04 9.18 18.53
C THR A 184 9.57 8.87 18.66
N ASP A 185 8.95 8.32 17.61
CA ASP A 185 7.53 8.04 17.56
C ASP A 185 7.17 6.78 18.34
N THR A 186 7.96 5.71 18.13
CA THR A 186 7.80 4.42 18.82
C THR A 186 9.07 3.59 18.76
N THR A 187 9.31 2.79 19.81
CA THR A 187 10.30 1.71 19.82
C THR A 187 9.63 0.34 20.05
N VAL A 188 8.32 0.28 19.97
CA VAL A 188 7.54 -0.95 20.14
C VAL A 188 7.27 -1.56 18.77
N TYR A 189 7.62 -2.83 18.63
CA TYR A 189 7.38 -3.59 17.41
C TYR A 189 5.95 -4.12 17.38
N ASP A 190 5.29 -3.97 16.23
CA ASP A 190 4.00 -4.57 15.96
C ASP A 190 4.18 -6.04 15.52
N TYR A 191 3.49 -6.94 16.22
CA TYR A 191 3.57 -8.38 15.97
C TYR A 191 2.99 -8.77 14.61
N GLU A 192 1.83 -8.23 14.24
CA GLU A 192 1.13 -8.56 12.99
C GLU A 192 1.92 -8.09 11.76
N THR A 193 2.55 -6.94 11.84
CA THR A 193 3.44 -6.44 10.78
C THR A 193 4.62 -7.37 10.53
N LEU A 194 5.27 -7.85 11.60
CA LEU A 194 6.35 -8.83 11.48
C LEU A 194 5.84 -10.19 10.99
N LYS A 195 4.73 -10.66 11.51
CA LYS A 195 4.06 -11.90 11.12
C LYS A 195 3.78 -11.94 9.61
N LYS A 196 3.19 -10.87 9.07
CA LYS A 196 2.91 -10.74 7.62
C LYS A 196 4.20 -10.91 6.80
N ARG A 197 5.25 -10.19 7.17
CA ARG A 197 6.53 -10.22 6.45
C ARG A 197 7.26 -11.55 6.56
N LEU A 198 7.30 -12.14 7.76
CA LEU A 198 7.99 -13.42 7.98
C LEU A 198 7.27 -14.58 7.29
N ARG A 199 5.94 -14.57 7.29
CA ARG A 199 5.12 -15.51 6.52
C ARG A 199 5.41 -15.42 5.03
N GLU A 200 5.50 -14.21 4.48
CA GLU A 200 5.87 -13.97 3.09
C GLU A 200 7.25 -14.56 2.77
N GLN A 201 8.24 -14.34 3.64
CA GLN A 201 9.58 -14.91 3.47
C GLN A 201 9.57 -16.44 3.48
N ALA A 202 8.75 -17.06 4.32
CA ALA A 202 8.61 -18.51 4.35
C ALA A 202 7.97 -19.08 3.06
N PHE A 203 7.00 -18.36 2.47
CA PHE A 203 6.44 -18.74 1.16
C PHE A 203 7.45 -18.63 0.01
N LEU A 204 8.28 -17.59 0.01
CA LEU A 204 9.25 -17.32 -1.05
C LEU A 204 10.46 -18.27 -1.00
N ASN A 205 10.68 -18.90 0.14
CA ASN A 205 11.83 -19.78 0.38
C ASN A 205 11.34 -21.15 0.90
N ALA A 206 10.87 -21.98 -0.04
CA ALA A 206 10.35 -23.31 0.28
C ALA A 206 11.33 -24.13 1.15
N GLY A 207 10.81 -24.73 2.21
CA GLY A 207 11.60 -25.57 3.12
C GLY A 207 12.32 -24.82 4.26
N ILE A 208 12.21 -23.49 4.34
CA ILE A 208 12.67 -22.72 5.50
C ILE A 208 11.56 -22.70 6.56
N ARG A 209 11.97 -22.93 7.80
CA ARG A 209 11.14 -22.79 9.00
C ARG A 209 11.43 -21.45 9.66
N ILE A 210 10.43 -20.57 9.72
CA ILE A 210 10.53 -19.27 10.40
C ILE A 210 9.58 -19.27 11.59
N GLU A 211 10.09 -18.98 12.77
CA GLU A 211 9.34 -18.94 14.02
C GLU A 211 9.31 -17.50 14.54
N LEU A 212 8.13 -16.95 14.76
CA LEU A 212 7.94 -15.64 15.41
C LEU A 212 7.41 -15.85 16.82
N LYS A 213 8.14 -15.38 17.82
CA LYS A 213 7.77 -15.47 19.23
C LYS A 213 7.56 -14.09 19.82
N ASP A 214 6.44 -13.89 20.47
CA ASP A 214 6.23 -12.76 21.36
C ASP A 214 6.50 -13.22 22.80
N SER A 215 7.64 -12.81 23.34
CA SER A 215 8.06 -13.12 24.71
C SER A 215 7.98 -11.89 25.63
N ARG A 216 7.22 -10.87 25.23
CA ARG A 216 7.00 -9.68 26.03
C ARG A 216 6.05 -9.97 27.18
N THR A 217 6.38 -9.49 28.36
CA THR A 217 5.61 -9.76 29.59
C THR A 217 4.45 -8.79 29.78
N ASP A 218 4.42 -7.69 29.05
CA ASP A 218 3.37 -6.68 29.04
C ASP A 218 2.25 -6.95 28.02
N VAL A 219 2.37 -8.02 27.23
CA VAL A 219 1.35 -8.46 26.27
C VAL A 219 0.39 -9.44 26.95
N TYR A 220 -0.92 -9.17 26.82
CA TYR A 220 -1.97 -9.98 27.48
C TYR A 220 -2.01 -11.44 26.99
N ASP A 221 -1.73 -11.67 25.72
CA ASP A 221 -1.74 -13.00 25.08
C ASP A 221 -0.51 -13.17 24.17
N PRO A 222 0.66 -13.55 24.73
CA PRO A 222 1.88 -13.72 23.96
C PRO A 222 1.73 -14.87 22.97
N GLN A 223 1.97 -14.58 21.70
CA GLN A 223 1.78 -15.51 20.59
C GLN A 223 3.10 -16.12 20.14
N THR A 224 3.03 -17.35 19.66
CA THR A 224 4.13 -18.01 18.94
C THR A 224 3.56 -18.65 17.69
N GLU A 225 4.08 -18.27 16.54
CA GLU A 225 3.67 -18.82 15.25
C GLU A 225 4.88 -19.35 14.48
N GLU A 226 4.67 -20.48 13.81
CA GLU A 226 5.65 -21.09 12.93
C GLU A 226 5.16 -21.05 11.50
N PHE A 227 6.00 -20.58 10.59
CA PHE A 227 5.75 -20.53 9.15
C PHE A 227 6.67 -21.53 8.46
N PHE A 228 6.06 -22.53 7.82
CA PHE A 228 6.77 -23.55 7.06
C PHE A 228 5.91 -24.02 5.89
N TYR A 229 6.37 -23.76 4.66
CA TYR A 229 5.60 -24.04 3.46
C TYR A 229 6.45 -24.81 2.44
N GLU A 230 6.27 -26.14 2.37
CA GLU A 230 6.97 -26.99 1.40
C GLU A 230 6.57 -26.66 -0.05
N GLY A 231 5.32 -26.23 -0.28
CA GLY A 231 4.81 -25.82 -1.59
C GLY A 231 5.35 -24.49 -2.07
N GLY A 232 6.04 -23.71 -1.21
CA GLY A 232 6.63 -22.44 -1.57
C GLY A 232 5.60 -21.45 -2.15
N ILE A 233 5.89 -20.86 -3.31
CA ILE A 233 5.00 -19.89 -3.96
C ILE A 233 3.67 -20.50 -4.44
N ARG A 234 3.53 -21.83 -4.57
CA ARG A 234 2.22 -22.46 -4.80
C ARG A 234 1.31 -22.26 -3.60
N SER A 235 1.82 -22.58 -2.40
CA SER A 235 1.09 -22.34 -1.15
C SER A 235 0.81 -20.86 -0.93
N TYR A 236 1.68 -19.99 -1.43
CA TYR A 236 1.42 -18.54 -1.37
C TYR A 236 0.21 -18.14 -2.22
N VAL A 237 0.09 -18.65 -3.45
CA VAL A 237 -1.10 -18.40 -4.30
C VAL A 237 -2.37 -18.93 -3.65
N GLU A 238 -2.32 -20.11 -3.02
CA GLU A 238 -3.47 -20.68 -2.28
C GLU A 238 -3.86 -19.77 -1.10
N PHE A 239 -2.89 -19.34 -0.30
CA PHE A 239 -3.10 -18.39 0.80
C PHE A 239 -3.69 -17.06 0.32
N LEU A 240 -3.19 -16.51 -0.79
CA LEU A 240 -3.73 -15.28 -1.38
C LEU A 240 -5.18 -15.46 -1.86
N LEU A 241 -5.50 -16.63 -2.42
CA LEU A 241 -6.86 -16.95 -2.85
C LEU A 241 -7.81 -17.11 -1.66
N GLU A 242 -7.38 -17.77 -0.59
CA GLU A 242 -8.17 -17.86 0.66
C GLU A 242 -8.52 -16.48 1.20
N GLY A 243 -7.55 -15.54 1.16
CA GLY A 243 -7.78 -14.14 1.53
C GLY A 243 -8.80 -13.43 0.64
N ILE A 244 -8.92 -13.78 -0.64
CA ILE A 244 -9.90 -13.21 -1.57
C ILE A 244 -11.29 -13.83 -1.38
N LYS A 245 -11.40 -15.02 -0.76
CA LYS A 245 -12.65 -15.79 -0.55
C LYS A 245 -13.49 -15.97 -1.83
N LYS A 246 -12.83 -16.23 -2.94
CA LYS A 246 -13.46 -16.52 -4.25
C LYS A 246 -13.13 -17.94 -4.68
N ASP A 247 -14.03 -18.53 -5.46
CA ASP A 247 -13.84 -19.88 -5.95
C ASP A 247 -12.73 -19.93 -7.02
N ARG A 248 -11.93 -20.99 -6.95
CA ARG A 248 -10.97 -21.29 -8.02
C ARG A 248 -11.69 -21.78 -9.28
N LEU A 249 -11.18 -21.44 -10.44
CA LEU A 249 -11.74 -21.89 -11.72
C LEU A 249 -11.16 -23.23 -12.20
N HIS A 250 -10.02 -23.62 -11.68
CA HIS A 250 -9.38 -24.91 -11.97
C HIS A 250 -8.74 -25.52 -10.70
N SER A 251 -8.49 -26.82 -10.74
CA SER A 251 -8.21 -27.62 -9.54
C SER A 251 -6.85 -27.30 -8.91
N GLU A 252 -5.83 -27.08 -9.72
CA GLU A 252 -4.45 -26.96 -9.26
C GLU A 252 -3.85 -25.61 -9.55
N VAL A 253 -2.93 -25.18 -8.69
CA VAL A 253 -2.08 -23.99 -8.96
C VAL A 253 -1.08 -24.35 -10.05
N ILE A 254 -1.11 -23.63 -11.15
CA ILE A 254 -0.14 -23.79 -12.25
C ILE A 254 1.21 -23.30 -11.76
N TYR A 255 2.23 -24.15 -11.86
CA TYR A 255 3.59 -23.83 -11.43
C TYR A 255 4.58 -23.97 -12.57
N LEU A 256 5.31 -22.90 -12.84
CA LEU A 256 6.30 -22.79 -13.88
C LEU A 256 7.63 -22.40 -13.25
N ASN A 257 8.72 -23.08 -13.62
CA ASN A 257 10.05 -22.71 -13.14
C ASN A 257 11.10 -22.94 -14.21
N THR A 258 12.18 -22.16 -14.17
CA THR A 258 13.36 -22.36 -15.02
C THR A 258 14.59 -21.71 -14.38
N THR A 259 15.76 -22.23 -14.76
CA THR A 259 17.04 -21.58 -14.44
C THR A 259 17.86 -21.50 -15.73
N VAL A 260 18.28 -20.30 -16.08
CA VAL A 260 19.09 -20.00 -17.26
C VAL A 260 20.22 -19.06 -16.84
N ASP A 261 21.47 -19.42 -17.11
CA ASP A 261 22.65 -18.58 -16.80
C ASP A 261 22.65 -17.99 -15.38
N ASP A 262 22.44 -18.83 -14.35
CA ASP A 262 22.33 -18.45 -12.94
C ASP A 262 21.16 -17.49 -12.60
N GLN A 263 20.23 -17.27 -13.52
CA GLN A 263 18.97 -16.57 -13.29
C GLN A 263 17.84 -17.59 -13.13
N THR A 264 17.16 -17.56 -12.00
CA THR A 264 16.02 -18.44 -11.76
C THR A 264 14.72 -17.64 -11.81
N ALA A 265 13.73 -18.19 -12.48
CA ALA A 265 12.36 -17.67 -12.46
C ALA A 265 11.40 -18.77 -12.02
N GLU A 266 10.56 -18.46 -11.05
CA GLU A 266 9.49 -19.30 -10.53
C GLU A 266 8.19 -18.51 -10.58
N ILE A 267 7.14 -19.12 -11.12
CA ILE A 267 5.82 -18.51 -11.26
C ILE A 267 4.78 -19.50 -10.79
N ALA A 268 3.92 -19.06 -9.88
CA ALA A 268 2.71 -19.79 -9.51
C ALA A 268 1.51 -18.92 -9.86
N LEU A 269 0.49 -19.49 -10.48
CA LEU A 269 -0.70 -18.74 -10.88
C LEU A 269 -1.96 -19.62 -10.87
N LEU A 270 -3.10 -18.96 -10.69
CA LEU A 270 -4.42 -19.58 -10.69
C LEU A 270 -5.46 -18.54 -11.09
N TRP A 271 -6.51 -18.96 -11.82
CA TRP A 271 -7.68 -18.11 -12.07
C TRP A 271 -8.81 -18.42 -11.09
N SER A 272 -9.46 -17.37 -10.66
CA SER A 272 -10.60 -17.42 -9.73
C SER A 272 -11.82 -16.73 -10.32
N THR A 273 -12.93 -16.80 -9.60
CA THR A 273 -14.18 -16.09 -9.96
C THR A 273 -14.13 -14.59 -9.66
N ALA A 274 -13.03 -14.07 -9.11
CA ALA A 274 -12.83 -12.64 -8.88
C ALA A 274 -12.82 -11.85 -10.19
N TYR A 275 -13.01 -10.55 -10.09
CA TYR A 275 -12.89 -9.61 -11.21
C TYR A 275 -11.52 -8.92 -11.22
N ASP A 276 -10.97 -8.67 -10.04
CA ASP A 276 -9.66 -8.04 -9.91
C ASP A 276 -8.53 -9.06 -10.06
N SER A 277 -7.39 -8.59 -10.54
CA SER A 277 -6.16 -9.39 -10.60
C SER A 277 -5.29 -9.10 -9.38
N LYS A 278 -4.72 -10.15 -8.78
CA LYS A 278 -3.71 -10.01 -7.73
C LYS A 278 -2.41 -10.65 -8.19
N ILE A 279 -1.47 -9.81 -8.64
CA ILE A 279 -0.16 -10.24 -9.10
C ILE A 279 0.88 -9.65 -8.16
N MET A 280 1.65 -10.53 -7.51
CA MET A 280 2.76 -10.14 -6.64
C MET A 280 4.08 -10.54 -7.30
N SER A 281 5.00 -9.59 -7.41
CA SER A 281 6.29 -9.82 -8.06
C SER A 281 7.44 -9.58 -7.10
N PHE A 282 8.43 -10.49 -7.13
CA PHE A 282 9.57 -10.51 -6.21
C PHE A 282 10.88 -10.68 -6.96
N ALA A 283 11.92 -9.98 -6.51
CA ALA A 283 13.28 -10.16 -6.97
C ALA A 283 14.21 -10.39 -5.77
N ASN A 284 14.89 -11.55 -5.74
CA ASN A 284 15.72 -11.98 -4.61
C ASN A 284 14.97 -11.86 -3.27
N THR A 285 13.73 -12.37 -3.22
CA THR A 285 12.82 -12.33 -2.05
C THR A 285 12.29 -10.96 -1.64
N LEU A 286 12.67 -9.89 -2.34
CA LEU A 286 12.19 -8.54 -2.10
C LEU A 286 10.95 -8.26 -2.95
N TYR A 287 9.89 -7.75 -2.32
CA TYR A 287 8.68 -7.35 -3.02
C TYR A 287 8.92 -6.11 -3.89
N THR A 288 8.66 -6.23 -5.19
CA THR A 288 8.78 -5.14 -6.14
C THR A 288 7.41 -4.50 -6.35
N VAL A 289 7.06 -3.57 -5.47
CA VAL A 289 5.72 -2.94 -5.44
C VAL A 289 5.36 -2.24 -6.74
N ASP A 290 6.36 -1.65 -7.44
CA ASP A 290 6.20 -1.01 -8.75
C ASP A 290 6.50 -1.99 -9.91
N GLY A 291 6.56 -3.29 -9.62
CA GLY A 291 6.84 -4.34 -10.59
C GLY A 291 8.27 -4.31 -11.13
N GLY A 292 8.39 -4.35 -12.44
CA GLY A 292 9.67 -4.35 -13.14
C GLY A 292 9.66 -5.23 -14.39
N THR A 293 10.83 -5.46 -14.95
CA THR A 293 10.99 -6.20 -16.23
C THR A 293 10.47 -7.64 -16.15
N HIS A 294 10.59 -8.31 -15.00
CA HIS A 294 10.09 -9.67 -14.77
C HIS A 294 8.57 -9.72 -14.79
N GLU A 295 7.88 -8.79 -14.12
CA GLU A 295 6.43 -8.71 -14.15
C GLU A 295 5.90 -8.30 -15.52
N GLN A 296 6.54 -7.32 -16.17
CA GLN A 296 6.20 -6.94 -17.55
C GLN A 296 6.37 -8.12 -18.52
N GLY A 297 7.46 -8.89 -18.37
CA GLY A 297 7.69 -10.11 -19.13
C GLY A 297 6.60 -11.15 -18.92
N PHE A 298 6.17 -11.36 -17.68
CA PHE A 298 5.07 -12.23 -17.31
C PHE A 298 3.74 -11.80 -17.95
N ARG A 299 3.33 -10.55 -17.75
CA ARG A 299 2.06 -10.01 -18.27
C ARG A 299 1.98 -10.11 -19.80
N GLN A 300 3.08 -9.75 -20.48
CA GLN A 300 3.15 -9.82 -21.94
C GLN A 300 3.10 -11.26 -22.45
N ALA A 301 3.87 -12.16 -21.86
CA ALA A 301 3.90 -13.56 -22.26
C ALA A 301 2.58 -14.28 -21.98
N LEU A 302 1.95 -14.01 -20.82
CA LEU A 302 0.65 -14.53 -20.48
C LEU A 302 -0.39 -14.18 -21.56
N ALA A 303 -0.48 -12.89 -21.92
CA ALA A 303 -1.39 -12.42 -22.96
C ALA A 303 -1.11 -13.08 -24.33
N ASN A 304 0.16 -13.22 -24.69
CA ASN A 304 0.54 -13.87 -25.96
C ASN A 304 0.21 -15.35 -25.98
N THR A 305 0.52 -16.08 -24.91
CA THR A 305 0.34 -17.53 -24.80
C THR A 305 -1.14 -17.91 -24.82
N VAL A 306 -1.99 -17.23 -24.03
CA VAL A 306 -3.42 -17.50 -23.98
C VAL A 306 -4.08 -17.18 -25.34
N ASN A 307 -3.74 -16.04 -25.95
CA ASN A 307 -4.24 -15.73 -27.30
C ASN A 307 -3.80 -16.77 -28.33
N LYS A 308 -2.50 -17.15 -28.34
CA LYS A 308 -1.99 -18.16 -29.27
C LYS A 308 -2.76 -19.46 -29.14
N TYR A 309 -2.92 -19.98 -27.93
CA TYR A 309 -3.67 -21.19 -27.68
C TYR A 309 -5.14 -21.07 -28.11
N ALA A 310 -5.79 -19.94 -27.81
CA ALA A 310 -7.18 -19.69 -28.15
C ALA A 310 -7.42 -19.72 -29.68
N PHE A 311 -6.49 -19.24 -30.49
CA PHE A 311 -6.56 -19.33 -31.95
C PHE A 311 -6.18 -20.72 -32.48
N ASP A 312 -5.10 -21.33 -31.98
CA ASP A 312 -4.61 -22.64 -32.44
C ASP A 312 -5.67 -23.74 -32.20
N PHE A 313 -6.39 -23.68 -31.08
CA PHE A 313 -7.46 -24.61 -30.72
C PHE A 313 -8.88 -24.12 -31.07
N LYS A 314 -9.00 -23.05 -31.86
CA LYS A 314 -10.26 -22.53 -32.42
C LYS A 314 -11.30 -22.08 -31.37
N HIS A 315 -10.89 -21.71 -30.18
CA HIS A 315 -11.73 -21.00 -29.21
C HIS A 315 -12.05 -19.58 -29.71
N LEU A 316 -11.10 -18.97 -30.43
CA LEU A 316 -11.29 -17.75 -31.23
C LEU A 316 -11.18 -18.09 -32.71
N LYS A 317 -12.02 -17.48 -33.54
CA LYS A 317 -12.00 -17.66 -35.00
C LYS A 317 -11.00 -16.69 -35.65
N GLU A 318 -10.44 -17.04 -36.80
CA GLU A 318 -9.72 -16.10 -37.63
C GLU A 318 -10.60 -14.88 -37.93
N GLY A 319 -10.05 -13.68 -37.63
CA GLY A 319 -10.81 -12.43 -37.75
C GLY A 319 -11.43 -11.91 -36.45
N ASN A 320 -11.50 -12.69 -35.38
CA ASN A 320 -11.83 -12.15 -34.04
C ASN A 320 -10.70 -11.24 -33.53
N PRO A 321 -11.02 -10.17 -32.79
CA PRO A 321 -10.01 -9.38 -32.12
C PRO A 321 -9.25 -10.23 -31.08
N ARG A 322 -7.99 -9.94 -30.86
CA ARG A 322 -7.21 -10.54 -29.78
C ARG A 322 -7.73 -10.08 -28.43
N LEU A 323 -7.75 -11.00 -27.47
CA LEU A 323 -8.03 -10.66 -26.08
C LEU A 323 -6.91 -9.73 -25.57
N LYS A 324 -7.29 -8.68 -24.87
CA LYS A 324 -6.31 -7.80 -24.22
C LYS A 324 -5.73 -8.46 -22.96
N GLY A 325 -4.58 -7.96 -22.53
CA GLY A 325 -3.95 -8.45 -21.30
C GLY A 325 -4.88 -8.33 -20.07
N GLU A 326 -5.61 -7.23 -19.95
CA GLU A 326 -6.60 -7.00 -18.90
C GLU A 326 -7.71 -8.07 -18.89
N ASP A 327 -8.22 -8.45 -20.06
CA ASP A 327 -9.27 -9.49 -20.19
C ASP A 327 -8.78 -10.86 -19.71
N ILE A 328 -7.51 -11.20 -19.99
CA ILE A 328 -6.88 -12.47 -19.63
C ILE A 328 -6.52 -12.51 -18.14
N MET A 329 -6.14 -11.38 -17.59
CA MET A 329 -5.73 -11.28 -16.18
C MET A 329 -6.90 -11.11 -15.22
N GLU A 330 -8.14 -10.94 -15.69
CA GLU A 330 -9.31 -10.85 -14.81
C GLU A 330 -9.42 -12.10 -13.92
N GLY A 331 -9.39 -11.89 -12.60
CA GLY A 331 -9.49 -12.94 -11.59
C GLY A 331 -8.22 -13.79 -11.41
N ILE A 332 -7.10 -13.40 -12.00
CA ILE A 332 -5.83 -14.11 -11.79
C ILE A 332 -5.26 -13.79 -10.39
N VAL A 333 -4.77 -14.82 -9.73
CA VAL A 333 -3.89 -14.70 -8.56
C VAL A 333 -2.55 -15.29 -8.95
N ALA A 334 -1.48 -14.51 -8.91
CA ALA A 334 -0.16 -14.96 -9.35
C ALA A 334 0.95 -14.42 -8.46
N VAL A 335 1.98 -15.25 -8.29
CA VAL A 335 3.26 -14.88 -7.68
C VAL A 335 4.36 -15.10 -8.70
N VAL A 336 5.13 -14.05 -8.98
CA VAL A 336 6.27 -14.07 -9.90
C VAL A 336 7.53 -13.83 -9.07
N SER A 337 8.34 -14.84 -8.85
CA SER A 337 9.57 -14.77 -8.06
C SER A 337 10.77 -15.01 -8.95
N VAL A 338 11.73 -14.09 -8.94
CA VAL A 338 12.98 -14.23 -9.68
C VAL A 338 14.18 -14.12 -8.76
N LYS A 339 15.24 -14.91 -9.08
CA LYS A 339 16.50 -14.91 -8.35
C LYS A 339 17.64 -14.66 -9.34
N LEU A 340 18.46 -13.66 -9.06
CA LEU A 340 19.58 -13.26 -9.91
C LEU A 340 20.75 -12.72 -9.08
N ALA A 341 21.96 -12.95 -9.55
CA ALA A 341 23.18 -12.59 -8.82
C ALA A 341 23.38 -11.07 -8.72
N ASP A 342 23.05 -10.33 -9.78
CA ASP A 342 23.20 -8.87 -9.85
C ASP A 342 21.82 -8.23 -10.12
N ALA A 343 21.03 -8.05 -9.09
CA ALA A 343 19.74 -7.38 -9.19
C ALA A 343 19.91 -5.86 -9.23
N GLN A 344 19.45 -5.23 -10.31
CA GLN A 344 19.48 -3.79 -10.52
C GLN A 344 18.10 -3.21 -10.34
N PHE A 345 17.96 -2.31 -9.36
CA PHE A 345 16.70 -1.62 -9.06
C PHE A 345 16.78 -0.16 -9.48
N GLU A 346 15.64 0.41 -9.88
CA GLU A 346 15.57 1.83 -10.32
C GLU A 346 15.77 2.81 -9.16
N SER A 347 15.55 2.38 -7.90
CA SER A 347 15.66 3.23 -6.70
C SER A 347 16.24 2.48 -5.51
N GLN A 348 16.67 3.23 -4.49
CA GLN A 348 17.15 2.71 -3.21
C GLN A 348 16.08 1.89 -2.46
N THR A 349 14.80 2.20 -2.68
CA THR A 349 13.66 1.49 -2.08
C THR A 349 13.45 0.09 -2.67
N LYS A 350 14.18 -0.26 -3.74
CA LYS A 350 14.10 -1.56 -4.44
C LYS A 350 12.69 -1.89 -4.96
N ALA A 351 11.88 -0.86 -5.20
CA ALA A 351 10.47 -1.00 -5.58
C ALA A 351 10.28 -1.56 -7.00
N LYS A 352 11.25 -1.36 -7.91
CA LYS A 352 11.14 -1.75 -9.31
C LYS A 352 12.43 -2.36 -9.84
N LEU A 353 12.33 -3.57 -10.42
CA LEU A 353 13.46 -4.28 -11.02
C LEU A 353 13.74 -3.82 -12.45
N GLY A 354 15.01 -3.47 -12.74
CA GLY A 354 15.45 -2.93 -14.04
C GLY A 354 16.09 -3.94 -14.99
N ASN A 355 16.55 -5.11 -14.52
CA ASN A 355 17.28 -6.08 -15.34
C ASN A 355 16.47 -6.58 -16.56
N THR A 356 16.86 -6.23 -17.77
CA THR A 356 16.15 -6.65 -18.99
C THR A 356 16.29 -8.13 -19.31
N SER A 357 17.40 -8.77 -18.89
CA SER A 357 17.68 -10.19 -19.12
C SER A 357 16.63 -11.10 -18.47
N ILE A 358 16.28 -10.83 -17.20
CA ILE A 358 15.32 -11.66 -16.47
C ILE A 358 13.90 -11.55 -17.04
N GLY A 359 13.53 -10.40 -17.59
CA GLY A 359 12.24 -10.23 -18.27
C GLY A 359 12.12 -11.14 -19.51
N ARG A 360 13.25 -11.44 -20.16
CA ARG A 360 13.30 -12.40 -21.28
C ARG A 360 13.14 -13.83 -20.76
N VAL A 361 13.87 -14.20 -19.71
CA VAL A 361 13.79 -15.53 -19.10
C VAL A 361 12.35 -15.84 -18.65
N VAL A 362 11.69 -14.89 -17.98
CA VAL A 362 10.29 -15.01 -17.56
C VAL A 362 9.36 -15.17 -18.75
N ARG A 363 9.55 -14.38 -19.82
CA ARG A 363 8.75 -14.45 -21.04
C ARG A 363 8.86 -15.81 -21.71
N ASP A 364 10.06 -16.31 -21.87
CA ASP A 364 10.32 -17.59 -22.53
C ASP A 364 9.74 -18.75 -21.69
N LEU A 365 9.91 -18.70 -20.37
CA LEU A 365 9.31 -19.65 -19.43
C LEU A 365 7.79 -19.75 -19.60
N VAL A 366 7.11 -18.60 -19.59
CA VAL A 366 5.64 -18.56 -19.71
C VAL A 366 5.20 -19.02 -21.10
N ASN A 367 5.83 -18.52 -22.17
CA ASN A 367 5.48 -18.90 -23.54
C ASN A 367 5.62 -20.41 -23.79
N GLU A 368 6.63 -21.07 -23.21
CA GLU A 368 6.84 -22.49 -23.40
C GLU A 368 6.01 -23.35 -22.44
N LYS A 369 6.18 -23.14 -21.13
CA LYS A 369 5.61 -24.08 -20.15
C LYS A 369 4.12 -23.86 -19.89
N LEU A 370 3.63 -22.60 -19.94
CA LEU A 370 2.19 -22.37 -19.83
C LEU A 370 1.47 -22.89 -21.08
N TYR A 371 2.02 -22.70 -22.29
CA TYR A 371 1.42 -23.23 -23.49
C TYR A 371 1.28 -24.77 -23.43
N ARG A 372 2.34 -25.45 -23.01
CA ARG A 372 2.33 -26.91 -22.81
C ARG A 372 1.29 -27.31 -21.75
N TYR A 373 1.21 -26.60 -20.63
CA TYR A 373 0.20 -26.86 -19.61
C TYR A 373 -1.21 -26.78 -20.17
N LEU A 374 -1.51 -25.77 -20.96
CA LEU A 374 -2.83 -25.60 -21.58
C LEU A 374 -3.13 -26.75 -22.57
N GLU A 375 -2.13 -27.26 -23.30
CA GLU A 375 -2.29 -28.44 -24.19
C GLU A 375 -2.57 -29.71 -23.38
N GLU A 376 -1.91 -29.90 -22.25
CA GLU A 376 -2.07 -31.07 -21.38
C GLU A 376 -3.40 -31.02 -20.59
N HIS A 377 -3.97 -29.81 -20.34
CA HIS A 377 -5.19 -29.58 -19.55
C HIS A 377 -6.27 -28.83 -20.34
N PRO A 378 -6.81 -29.42 -21.43
CA PRO A 378 -7.72 -28.71 -22.34
C PRO A 378 -9.03 -28.27 -21.69
N ALA A 379 -9.50 -28.97 -20.67
CA ALA A 379 -10.72 -28.60 -19.94
C ALA A 379 -10.51 -27.29 -19.13
N GLU A 380 -9.37 -27.17 -18.45
CA GLU A 380 -9.01 -25.97 -17.69
C GLU A 380 -8.70 -24.79 -18.63
N ALA A 381 -7.95 -25.06 -19.72
CA ALA A 381 -7.67 -24.08 -20.76
C ALA A 381 -8.98 -23.48 -21.32
N LYS A 382 -9.98 -24.31 -21.57
CA LYS A 382 -11.30 -23.84 -22.01
C LYS A 382 -11.94 -22.89 -21.02
N ILE A 383 -11.96 -23.22 -19.74
CA ILE A 383 -12.56 -22.39 -18.69
C ILE A 383 -11.85 -21.03 -18.61
N ILE A 384 -10.51 -21.02 -18.64
CA ILE A 384 -9.68 -19.81 -18.61
C ILE A 384 -10.01 -18.91 -19.81
N ILE A 385 -10.11 -19.49 -21.02
CA ILE A 385 -10.39 -18.74 -22.23
C ILE A 385 -11.82 -18.22 -22.23
N GLU A 386 -12.81 -19.02 -21.81
CA GLU A 386 -14.22 -18.60 -21.72
C GLU A 386 -14.38 -17.43 -20.75
N LYS A 387 -13.68 -17.43 -19.59
CA LYS A 387 -13.66 -16.29 -18.70
C LYS A 387 -13.05 -15.06 -19.37
N SER A 388 -11.91 -15.21 -20.03
CA SER A 388 -11.23 -14.10 -20.74
C SER A 388 -12.10 -13.51 -21.85
N ILE A 389 -12.84 -14.35 -22.59
CA ILE A 389 -13.82 -13.90 -23.61
C ILE A 389 -14.99 -13.16 -22.96
N ALA A 390 -15.50 -13.66 -21.83
CA ALA A 390 -16.56 -12.99 -21.10
C ALA A 390 -16.13 -11.61 -20.59
N SER A 391 -14.90 -11.49 -20.08
CA SER A 391 -14.29 -10.21 -19.68
C SER A 391 -14.18 -9.25 -20.87
N SER A 392 -13.65 -9.71 -22.01
CA SER A 392 -13.53 -8.91 -23.22
C SER A 392 -14.88 -8.41 -23.73
N ASN A 393 -15.90 -9.27 -23.76
CA ASN A 393 -17.25 -8.89 -24.16
C ASN A 393 -17.86 -7.84 -23.22
N ALA A 394 -17.65 -7.99 -21.93
CA ALA A 394 -18.11 -7.03 -20.93
C ALA A 394 -17.44 -5.66 -21.09
N ARG A 395 -16.11 -5.64 -21.30
CA ARG A 395 -15.34 -4.43 -21.56
C ARG A 395 -15.80 -3.73 -22.86
N GLU A 396 -15.99 -4.50 -23.95
CA GLU A 396 -16.50 -3.93 -25.20
C GLU A 396 -17.93 -3.38 -25.06
N ALA A 397 -18.79 -4.07 -24.31
CA ALA A 397 -20.12 -3.57 -24.01
C ALA A 397 -20.10 -2.25 -23.22
N ALA A 398 -19.20 -2.17 -22.23
CA ALA A 398 -18.96 -0.96 -21.47
C ALA A 398 -18.45 0.18 -22.36
N GLN A 399 -17.51 -0.10 -23.26
CA GLN A 399 -17.00 0.89 -24.21
C GLN A 399 -18.09 1.39 -25.15
N LYS A 400 -18.90 0.51 -25.71
CA LYS A 400 -20.05 0.88 -26.57
C LYS A 400 -21.07 1.71 -25.81
N ALA A 401 -21.33 1.39 -24.55
CA ALA A 401 -22.21 2.19 -23.69
C ALA A 401 -21.65 3.60 -23.46
N ARG A 402 -20.33 3.72 -23.23
CA ARG A 402 -19.63 5.02 -23.12
C ARG A 402 -19.73 5.83 -24.41
N GLU A 403 -19.47 5.22 -25.56
CA GLU A 403 -19.55 5.88 -26.87
C GLU A 403 -20.99 6.31 -27.20
N ALA A 404 -21.98 5.46 -26.90
CA ALA A 404 -23.40 5.80 -27.06
C ALA A 404 -23.83 6.95 -26.13
N SER A 405 -23.31 7.01 -24.91
CA SER A 405 -23.52 8.14 -23.99
C SER A 405 -22.87 9.42 -24.53
N ARG A 406 -21.66 9.32 -25.08
CA ARG A 406 -20.95 10.46 -25.73
C ARG A 406 -21.66 10.92 -27.00
N SER A 407 -22.17 10.01 -27.84
CA SER A 407 -22.87 10.36 -29.08
C SER A 407 -24.26 10.98 -28.84
N LYS A 408 -24.93 10.62 -27.74
CA LYS A 408 -26.16 11.28 -27.28
C LYS A 408 -25.89 12.69 -26.73
N SER A 409 -24.66 13.01 -26.35
CA SER A 409 -24.30 14.33 -25.81
C SER A 409 -23.79 15.33 -26.85
N GLY A 410 -23.85 15.07 -28.17
CA GLY A 410 -23.70 16.19 -29.05
C GLY A 410 -23.09 16.02 -30.42
N ILE A 411 -23.89 16.25 -31.45
CA ILE A 411 -23.47 16.90 -32.69
C ILE A 411 -23.34 18.39 -32.35
N GLY A 412 -22.09 18.87 -32.10
CA GLY A 412 -21.82 20.31 -31.97
C GLY A 412 -21.22 20.80 -30.65
N GLY A 413 -20.22 20.11 -30.06
CA GLY A 413 -19.22 20.77 -29.23
C GLY A 413 -19.61 21.30 -27.85
N LYS A 414 -20.79 21.00 -27.29
CA LYS A 414 -21.11 21.24 -25.86
C LYS A 414 -21.61 19.95 -25.23
N THR A 415 -20.81 19.38 -24.36
CA THR A 415 -21.23 18.29 -23.47
C THR A 415 -22.49 18.75 -22.72
N ARG A 416 -23.61 18.04 -22.88
CA ARG A 416 -24.83 18.39 -22.14
C ARG A 416 -24.59 18.09 -20.66
N MET A 417 -24.56 19.15 -19.86
CA MET A 417 -24.38 19.05 -18.42
C MET A 417 -25.50 18.23 -17.77
N PRO A 418 -25.23 17.60 -16.62
CA PRO A 418 -26.27 16.87 -15.89
C PRO A 418 -27.46 17.77 -15.58
N GLU A 419 -28.67 17.29 -15.75
CA GLU A 419 -29.90 18.07 -15.54
C GLU A 419 -30.04 18.64 -14.12
N LYS A 420 -29.45 17.93 -13.13
CA LYS A 420 -29.48 18.35 -11.74
C LYS A 420 -28.30 19.26 -11.33
N LEU A 421 -27.30 19.44 -12.19
CA LEU A 421 -26.21 20.36 -11.92
C LEU A 421 -26.68 21.80 -12.02
N THR A 422 -26.63 22.54 -10.92
CA THR A 422 -26.74 23.99 -10.93
C THR A 422 -25.33 24.59 -10.96
N ASP A 423 -24.85 24.87 -12.18
CA ASP A 423 -23.48 25.29 -12.41
C ASP A 423 -23.21 26.73 -11.94
N CYS A 424 -21.95 27.11 -11.81
CA CYS A 424 -21.51 28.47 -11.54
C CYS A 424 -21.33 29.29 -12.83
N ILE A 425 -21.24 30.60 -12.69
CA ILE A 425 -21.11 31.55 -13.81
C ILE A 425 -19.67 31.60 -14.34
N SER A 426 -18.69 31.44 -13.45
CA SER A 426 -17.27 31.52 -13.81
C SER A 426 -16.82 30.24 -14.52
N ASP A 427 -16.08 30.43 -15.62
CA ASP A 427 -15.41 29.38 -16.37
C ASP A 427 -13.92 29.20 -15.95
N ASP A 428 -13.46 29.92 -14.91
CA ASP A 428 -12.07 29.81 -14.41
C ASP A 428 -11.93 28.65 -13.43
N PRO A 429 -11.35 27.50 -13.84
CA PRO A 429 -11.27 26.31 -13.00
C PRO A 429 -10.52 26.54 -11.69
N THR A 430 -9.63 27.52 -11.63
CA THR A 430 -8.81 27.80 -10.44
C THR A 430 -9.55 28.53 -9.32
N LYS A 431 -10.78 28.99 -9.59
CA LYS A 431 -11.59 29.77 -8.65
C LYS A 431 -12.94 29.13 -8.36
N THR A 432 -13.30 28.09 -9.10
CA THR A 432 -14.63 27.48 -9.00
C THR A 432 -14.61 26.28 -8.05
N GLU A 433 -15.76 26.03 -7.44
CA GLU A 433 -15.98 24.95 -6.48
C GLU A 433 -17.26 24.21 -6.83
N ILE A 434 -17.26 22.88 -6.70
CA ILE A 434 -18.48 22.08 -6.82
C ILE A 434 -18.79 21.41 -5.49
N TYR A 435 -20.04 21.52 -5.05
CA TYR A 435 -20.58 20.84 -3.88
C TYR A 435 -21.41 19.67 -4.33
N ILE A 436 -21.00 18.47 -3.94
CA ILE A 436 -21.75 17.24 -4.13
C ILE A 436 -22.58 17.05 -2.86
N VAL A 437 -23.90 17.23 -2.98
CA VAL A 437 -24.82 17.36 -1.86
C VAL A 437 -25.72 16.13 -1.76
N GLU A 438 -25.98 15.66 -0.56
CA GLU A 438 -26.91 14.58 -0.29
C GLU A 438 -28.36 15.04 -0.44
N GLY A 439 -29.05 14.51 -1.45
CA GLY A 439 -30.48 14.70 -1.66
C GLY A 439 -30.90 16.05 -2.26
N ASP A 440 -32.13 16.08 -2.76
CA ASP A 440 -32.69 17.27 -3.40
C ASP A 440 -33.09 18.35 -2.38
N SER A 441 -33.40 18.01 -1.14
CA SER A 441 -33.77 18.98 -0.10
C SER A 441 -32.58 19.88 0.29
N ALA A 442 -31.48 19.27 0.70
CA ALA A 442 -30.25 20.00 1.00
C ALA A 442 -29.67 20.69 -0.25
N GLY A 443 -29.83 20.08 -1.43
CA GLY A 443 -29.48 20.67 -2.72
C GLY A 443 -30.24 21.96 -3.00
N GLY A 444 -31.52 22.04 -2.67
CA GLY A 444 -32.36 23.24 -2.82
C GLY A 444 -31.85 24.40 -1.96
N SER A 445 -31.66 24.18 -0.65
CA SER A 445 -31.11 25.19 0.24
C SER A 445 -29.71 25.66 -0.17
N ALA A 446 -28.86 24.73 -0.64
CA ALA A 446 -27.52 25.04 -1.13
C ALA A 446 -27.54 25.89 -2.41
N VAL A 447 -28.46 25.63 -3.34
CA VAL A 447 -28.64 26.43 -4.56
C VAL A 447 -29.07 27.85 -4.24
N GLU A 448 -29.97 28.03 -3.30
CA GLU A 448 -30.43 29.35 -2.87
C GLU A 448 -29.38 30.12 -2.05
N GLY A 449 -28.62 29.42 -1.21
CA GLY A 449 -27.62 30.03 -0.31
C GLY A 449 -26.25 30.28 -0.97
N ARG A 450 -25.89 29.62 -2.09
CA ARG A 450 -24.57 29.69 -2.69
C ARG A 450 -24.20 31.02 -3.34
N ASN A 451 -22.92 31.26 -3.51
CA ASN A 451 -22.44 32.28 -4.44
C ASN A 451 -22.44 31.71 -5.87
N SER A 452 -23.41 32.14 -6.67
CA SER A 452 -23.59 31.65 -8.05
C SER A 452 -22.41 31.99 -8.98
N THR A 453 -21.52 32.90 -8.60
CA THR A 453 -20.39 33.26 -9.44
C THR A 453 -19.37 32.15 -9.56
N TYR A 454 -19.08 31.43 -8.45
CA TYR A 454 -17.99 30.45 -8.41
C TYR A 454 -18.36 29.10 -7.75
N GLN A 455 -19.58 28.98 -7.18
CA GLN A 455 -20.02 27.74 -6.53
C GLN A 455 -21.09 27.02 -7.38
N ALA A 456 -20.83 25.78 -7.70
CA ALA A 456 -21.74 24.87 -8.36
C ALA A 456 -22.31 23.85 -7.37
N ILE A 457 -23.57 23.43 -7.54
CA ILE A 457 -24.24 22.45 -6.68
C ILE A 457 -24.70 21.25 -7.53
N LEU A 458 -24.33 20.07 -7.11
CA LEU A 458 -24.75 18.79 -7.69
C LEU A 458 -25.45 17.91 -6.63
N PRO A 459 -26.78 17.90 -6.55
CA PRO A 459 -27.50 16.99 -5.66
C PRO A 459 -27.39 15.55 -6.14
N LEU A 460 -27.12 14.62 -5.21
CA LEU A 460 -27.18 13.19 -5.45
C LEU A 460 -28.56 12.65 -5.03
N TRP A 461 -29.02 11.63 -5.72
CA TRP A 461 -30.29 10.97 -5.38
C TRP A 461 -30.08 9.53 -4.91
N GLY A 462 -30.14 9.34 -3.60
CA GLY A 462 -29.98 8.03 -2.95
C GLY A 462 -28.53 7.51 -2.97
N LYS A 463 -28.31 6.36 -2.36
CA LYS A 463 -26.99 5.76 -2.18
C LYS A 463 -26.30 5.47 -3.51
N MET A 464 -25.03 5.81 -3.59
CA MET A 464 -24.16 5.57 -4.73
C MET A 464 -23.82 4.09 -4.88
N LEU A 465 -23.36 3.68 -6.05
CA LEU A 465 -22.80 2.36 -6.27
C LEU A 465 -21.51 2.19 -5.45
N ASN A 466 -21.41 1.09 -4.70
CA ASN A 466 -20.13 0.70 -4.14
C ASN A 466 -19.22 0.15 -5.24
N VAL A 467 -18.27 0.97 -5.67
CA VAL A 467 -17.37 0.65 -6.80
C VAL A 467 -16.32 -0.40 -6.45
N GLU A 468 -16.07 -0.63 -5.17
CA GLU A 468 -15.16 -1.71 -4.72
C GLU A 468 -15.68 -3.10 -5.07
N LYS A 469 -17.01 -3.26 -5.09
CA LYS A 469 -17.70 -4.52 -5.43
C LYS A 469 -18.17 -4.60 -6.87
N ALA A 470 -18.12 -3.51 -7.61
CA ALA A 470 -18.73 -3.42 -8.92
C ALA A 470 -17.70 -3.62 -10.03
N ARG A 471 -18.12 -4.29 -11.09
CA ARG A 471 -17.34 -4.34 -12.34
C ARG A 471 -17.33 -2.97 -13.01
N ASP A 472 -16.26 -2.69 -13.74
CA ASP A 472 -16.05 -1.44 -14.47
C ASP A 472 -17.22 -1.07 -15.39
N ASP A 473 -17.80 -2.06 -16.10
CA ASP A 473 -18.96 -1.84 -16.99
C ASP A 473 -20.17 -1.27 -16.25
N LYS A 474 -20.38 -1.67 -15.00
CA LYS A 474 -21.44 -1.12 -14.14
C LYS A 474 -21.11 0.27 -13.60
N VAL A 475 -19.85 0.54 -13.32
CA VAL A 475 -19.40 1.87 -12.85
C VAL A 475 -19.59 2.90 -13.96
N TYR A 476 -19.14 2.60 -15.17
CA TYR A 476 -19.25 3.53 -16.31
C TYR A 476 -20.70 3.72 -16.80
N GLY A 477 -21.57 2.75 -16.61
CA GLY A 477 -22.99 2.82 -16.97
C GLY A 477 -23.91 3.28 -15.84
N ASN A 478 -23.35 3.67 -14.69
CA ASN A 478 -24.16 3.98 -13.51
C ASN A 478 -24.77 5.38 -13.59
N ASP A 479 -26.09 5.48 -13.54
CA ASP A 479 -26.83 6.72 -13.65
C ASP A 479 -26.52 7.73 -12.54
N LYS A 480 -26.05 7.28 -11.37
CA LYS A 480 -25.71 8.14 -10.23
C LYS A 480 -24.26 8.64 -10.27
N LEU A 481 -23.32 7.86 -10.82
CA LEU A 481 -21.92 8.24 -10.99
C LEU A 481 -21.71 9.11 -12.22
N THR A 482 -22.43 8.84 -13.30
CA THR A 482 -22.33 9.58 -14.56
C THR A 482 -22.46 11.09 -14.40
N PRO A 483 -23.41 11.65 -13.62
CA PRO A 483 -23.48 13.10 -13.37
C PRO A 483 -22.23 13.67 -12.72
N VAL A 484 -21.62 12.96 -11.77
CA VAL A 484 -20.37 13.41 -11.12
C VAL A 484 -19.23 13.44 -12.15
N ILE A 485 -19.08 12.36 -12.92
CA ILE A 485 -18.03 12.25 -13.96
C ILE A 485 -18.15 13.36 -15.00
N VAL A 486 -19.38 13.61 -15.48
CA VAL A 486 -19.65 14.64 -16.49
C VAL A 486 -19.45 16.06 -15.94
N ALA A 487 -19.89 16.31 -14.70
CA ALA A 487 -19.70 17.61 -14.04
C ALA A 487 -18.23 17.97 -13.87
N LEU A 488 -17.40 17.01 -13.43
CA LEU A 488 -15.96 17.22 -13.23
C LEU A 488 -15.19 17.39 -14.55
N GLY A 489 -15.61 16.69 -15.61
CA GLY A 489 -15.01 16.83 -16.95
C GLY A 489 -13.72 16.03 -17.17
N THR A 490 -13.12 15.44 -16.12
CA THR A 490 -11.82 14.76 -16.15
C THR A 490 -11.83 13.39 -16.81
N GLY A 491 -13.00 12.76 -16.99
CA GLY A 491 -13.07 11.31 -17.24
C GLY A 491 -12.75 10.51 -15.98
N ILE A 492 -12.57 9.19 -16.10
CA ILE A 492 -12.26 8.27 -14.99
C ILE A 492 -11.33 7.15 -15.44
N GLY A 493 -10.61 6.53 -14.49
CA GLY A 493 -9.71 5.40 -14.73
C GLY A 493 -8.63 5.73 -15.74
N GLU A 494 -8.42 4.88 -16.75
CA GLU A 494 -7.41 5.10 -17.79
C GLU A 494 -7.62 6.36 -18.66
N ASN A 495 -8.84 6.90 -18.68
CA ASN A 495 -9.17 8.12 -19.43
C ASN A 495 -9.20 9.37 -18.54
N PHE A 496 -8.73 9.25 -17.30
CA PHE A 496 -8.67 10.39 -16.39
C PHE A 496 -7.61 11.40 -16.85
N ASP A 497 -7.99 12.67 -16.86
CA ASP A 497 -7.13 13.78 -17.28
C ASP A 497 -7.38 14.97 -16.34
N ILE A 498 -6.45 15.22 -15.44
CA ILE A 498 -6.54 16.28 -14.43
C ILE A 498 -6.62 17.69 -15.05
N GLU A 499 -6.00 17.89 -16.22
CA GLU A 499 -5.99 19.20 -16.89
C GLU A 499 -7.39 19.63 -17.38
N LYS A 500 -8.32 18.68 -17.47
CA LYS A 500 -9.73 18.94 -17.83
C LYS A 500 -10.63 19.20 -16.63
N LEU A 501 -10.07 19.25 -15.44
CA LEU A 501 -10.84 19.51 -14.22
C LEU A 501 -11.49 20.90 -14.29
N ARG A 502 -12.80 20.92 -14.04
CA ARG A 502 -13.61 22.15 -14.15
C ARG A 502 -13.71 22.95 -12.85
N TYR A 503 -13.33 22.35 -11.71
CA TYR A 503 -13.47 22.97 -10.40
C TYR A 503 -12.23 22.74 -9.55
N ASP A 504 -11.68 23.79 -8.94
CA ASP A 504 -10.53 23.70 -8.03
C ASP A 504 -10.84 22.84 -6.79
N LYS A 505 -12.05 23.02 -6.24
CA LYS A 505 -12.47 22.26 -5.05
C LYS A 505 -13.71 21.42 -5.32
N ILE A 506 -13.62 20.16 -4.96
CA ILE A 506 -14.72 19.19 -4.98
C ILE A 506 -15.07 18.94 -3.52
N VAL A 507 -16.21 19.47 -3.09
CA VAL A 507 -16.63 19.44 -1.69
C VAL A 507 -17.75 18.43 -1.52
N ILE A 508 -17.51 17.39 -0.73
CA ILE A 508 -18.53 16.43 -0.34
C ILE A 508 -19.28 17.03 0.85
N MET A 509 -20.58 17.24 0.68
CA MET A 509 -21.47 17.83 1.69
C MET A 509 -22.63 16.84 1.96
N ALA A 510 -22.48 16.08 3.02
CA ALA A 510 -23.42 15.04 3.46
C ALA A 510 -23.87 15.30 4.89
N ASP A 511 -25.05 14.81 5.22
CA ASP A 511 -25.63 14.94 6.55
C ASP A 511 -24.72 14.33 7.65
N ALA A 512 -24.86 14.80 8.88
CA ALA A 512 -24.06 14.33 10.01
C ALA A 512 -24.63 13.04 10.63
N ASP A 513 -25.29 12.21 9.84
CA ASP A 513 -25.89 10.94 10.26
C ASP A 513 -25.15 9.72 9.63
N VAL A 514 -25.62 8.52 9.94
CA VAL A 514 -25.04 7.26 9.45
C VAL A 514 -25.18 7.11 7.92
N ASP A 515 -26.25 7.62 7.32
CA ASP A 515 -26.47 7.55 5.88
C ASP A 515 -25.55 8.53 5.13
N GLY A 516 -25.40 9.76 5.64
CA GLY A 516 -24.45 10.74 5.11
C GLY A 516 -22.99 10.27 5.23
N SER A 517 -22.63 9.65 6.35
CA SER A 517 -21.31 9.04 6.52
C SER A 517 -21.07 7.91 5.51
N HIS A 518 -22.09 7.11 5.20
CA HIS A 518 -22.02 6.07 4.17
C HIS A 518 -21.86 6.65 2.76
N ILE A 519 -22.62 7.69 2.41
CA ILE A 519 -22.51 8.38 1.10
C ILE A 519 -21.12 8.97 0.94
N ARG A 520 -20.59 9.61 2.00
CA ARG A 520 -19.22 10.14 2.04
C ARG A 520 -18.18 9.05 1.75
N THR A 521 -18.30 7.91 2.41
CA THR A 521 -17.40 6.76 2.21
C THR A 521 -17.49 6.21 0.79
N LEU A 522 -18.69 6.08 0.21
CA LEU A 522 -18.87 5.62 -1.17
C LEU A 522 -18.25 6.56 -2.19
N LEU A 523 -18.39 7.89 -2.01
CA LEU A 523 -17.75 8.89 -2.86
C LEU A 523 -16.22 8.85 -2.73
N LEU A 524 -15.69 8.73 -1.51
CA LEU A 524 -14.25 8.60 -1.29
C LEU A 524 -13.70 7.33 -1.95
N THR A 525 -14.40 6.19 -1.84
CA THR A 525 -14.05 4.95 -2.54
C THR A 525 -14.00 5.16 -4.05
N PHE A 526 -15.01 5.85 -4.61
CA PHE A 526 -15.06 6.16 -6.03
C PHE A 526 -13.87 7.05 -6.48
N PHE A 527 -13.59 8.14 -5.77
CA PHE A 527 -12.46 9.01 -6.09
C PHE A 527 -11.12 8.28 -5.93
N PHE A 528 -10.96 7.50 -4.89
CA PHE A 528 -9.73 6.73 -4.66
C PHE A 528 -9.47 5.70 -5.77
N ARG A 529 -10.50 4.94 -6.21
CA ARG A 529 -10.35 3.89 -7.22
C ARG A 529 -10.27 4.41 -8.66
N TYR A 530 -10.98 5.49 -8.98
CA TYR A 530 -11.15 5.93 -10.37
C TYR A 530 -10.58 7.30 -10.69
N MET A 531 -10.23 8.11 -9.68
CA MET A 531 -9.70 9.46 -9.81
C MET A 531 -8.65 9.78 -8.71
N PRO A 532 -7.65 8.92 -8.44
CA PRO A 532 -6.72 9.09 -7.30
C PRO A 532 -5.96 10.41 -7.34
N GLN A 533 -5.61 10.89 -8.53
CA GLN A 533 -4.92 12.16 -8.69
C GLN A 533 -5.67 13.36 -8.08
N LEU A 534 -7.02 13.33 -8.00
CA LEU A 534 -7.78 14.39 -7.32
C LEU A 534 -7.48 14.46 -5.81
N ILE A 535 -7.18 13.32 -5.19
CA ILE A 535 -6.78 13.26 -3.78
C ILE A 535 -5.31 13.68 -3.65
N GLU A 536 -4.43 13.15 -4.49
CA GLU A 536 -2.99 13.44 -4.50
C GLU A 536 -2.69 14.92 -4.69
N THR A 537 -3.40 15.58 -5.62
CA THR A 537 -3.27 17.00 -5.90
C THR A 537 -4.11 17.88 -4.97
N GLY A 538 -4.97 17.28 -4.13
CA GLY A 538 -5.66 17.93 -3.02
C GLY A 538 -6.90 18.72 -3.40
N HIS A 539 -7.67 18.23 -4.36
CA HIS A 539 -8.93 18.84 -4.79
C HIS A 539 -10.16 18.36 -4.03
N ILE A 540 -10.04 17.26 -3.23
CA ILE A 540 -11.18 16.68 -2.50
C ILE A 540 -11.26 17.23 -1.09
N TYR A 541 -12.45 17.70 -0.71
CA TYR A 541 -12.75 18.24 0.61
C TYR A 541 -14.03 17.66 1.18
N LEU A 542 -14.10 17.58 2.51
CA LEU A 542 -15.31 17.27 3.27
C LEU A 542 -15.78 18.53 3.96
N ALA A 543 -17.02 18.94 3.70
CA ALA A 543 -17.63 20.03 4.45
C ALA A 543 -17.90 19.61 5.90
N GLN A 544 -17.68 20.51 6.82
CA GLN A 544 -17.94 20.32 8.25
C GLN A 544 -19.03 21.31 8.69
N PRO A 545 -20.32 20.99 8.49
CA PRO A 545 -21.40 21.81 9.03
C PRO A 545 -21.45 21.71 10.56
N PRO A 546 -21.96 22.74 11.28
CA PRO A 546 -22.13 22.67 12.72
C PRO A 546 -23.19 21.63 13.11
N LEU A 547 -23.03 21.03 14.29
CA LEU A 547 -24.02 20.11 14.87
C LEU A 547 -25.14 20.82 15.61
N TYR A 548 -24.85 21.99 16.19
CA TYR A 548 -25.81 22.73 16.98
C TYR A 548 -25.77 24.23 16.71
N ARG A 549 -26.94 24.87 16.76
CA ARG A 549 -27.09 26.32 16.91
C ARG A 549 -27.62 26.64 18.28
N ILE A 550 -26.90 27.47 19.02
CA ILE A 550 -27.26 27.92 20.37
C ILE A 550 -27.68 29.38 20.28
N SER A 551 -28.91 29.68 20.67
CA SER A 551 -29.47 31.01 20.54
C SER A 551 -29.87 31.58 21.90
N LYS A 552 -29.55 32.88 22.11
CA LYS A 552 -30.03 33.65 23.26
C LYS A 552 -30.38 35.07 22.85
N GLY A 553 -31.67 35.35 22.75
CA GLY A 553 -32.17 36.62 22.23
C GLY A 553 -31.81 36.82 20.75
N LYS A 554 -30.96 37.81 20.45
CA LYS A 554 -30.48 38.07 19.08
C LYS A 554 -29.12 37.47 18.75
N GLN A 555 -28.48 36.85 19.74
CA GLN A 555 -27.16 36.22 19.53
C GLN A 555 -27.35 34.75 19.23
N HIS A 556 -26.58 34.25 18.23
CA HIS A 556 -26.51 32.83 17.94
C HIS A 556 -25.04 32.41 17.81
N PHE A 557 -24.77 31.14 18.13
CA PHE A 557 -23.46 30.51 18.07
C PHE A 557 -23.64 29.14 17.44
N ASP A 558 -22.92 28.90 16.39
CA ASP A 558 -22.86 27.58 15.72
C ASP A 558 -21.65 26.82 16.30
N VAL A 559 -21.89 25.60 16.79
CA VAL A 559 -20.88 24.76 17.44
C VAL A 559 -20.85 23.37 16.86
N PHE A 560 -19.67 22.75 16.91
CA PHE A 560 -19.35 21.53 16.19
C PHE A 560 -19.24 20.30 17.09
N THR A 561 -19.10 20.50 18.42
CA THR A 561 -18.97 19.41 19.40
C THR A 561 -19.89 19.61 20.60
N ASP A 562 -20.11 18.52 21.35
CA ASP A 562 -20.88 18.59 22.62
C ASP A 562 -20.14 19.36 23.71
N GLU A 563 -18.81 19.34 23.67
CA GLU A 563 -17.98 20.15 24.59
C GLU A 563 -18.17 21.64 24.31
N GLU A 564 -18.04 22.07 23.04
CA GLU A 564 -18.28 23.47 22.65
C GLU A 564 -19.71 23.93 23.00
N LYS A 565 -20.70 23.06 22.79
CA LYS A 565 -22.09 23.33 23.18
C LYS A 565 -22.18 23.63 24.67
N SER A 566 -21.56 22.79 25.49
CA SER A 566 -21.59 22.95 26.95
C SER A 566 -20.91 24.24 27.41
N GLU A 567 -19.75 24.56 26.84
CA GLU A 567 -19.03 25.80 27.12
C GLU A 567 -19.82 27.06 26.75
N VAL A 568 -20.47 27.05 25.57
CA VAL A 568 -21.26 28.20 25.10
C VAL A 568 -22.49 28.40 25.96
N ILE A 569 -23.18 27.30 26.37
CA ILE A 569 -24.33 27.37 27.27
C ILE A 569 -23.91 27.95 28.63
N GLU A 570 -22.77 27.56 29.17
CA GLU A 570 -22.24 28.07 30.42
C GLU A 570 -21.90 29.59 30.32
N LYS A 571 -21.19 29.99 29.24
CA LYS A 571 -20.89 31.40 28.94
C LYS A 571 -22.14 32.27 28.83
N LEU A 572 -23.26 31.69 28.37
CA LEU A 572 -24.53 32.35 28.25
C LEU A 572 -25.37 32.34 29.55
N GLY A 573 -24.84 31.82 30.67
CA GLY A 573 -25.48 31.82 31.98
C GLY A 573 -26.48 30.66 32.15
N GLY A 574 -26.28 29.54 31.53
CA GLY A 574 -26.96 28.28 31.77
C GLY A 574 -28.33 28.10 31.09
N THR A 575 -28.86 29.11 30.40
CA THR A 575 -30.14 29.03 29.68
C THR A 575 -29.99 29.60 28.27
N ALA A 576 -30.16 28.73 27.27
CA ALA A 576 -30.16 29.08 25.85
C ALA A 576 -31.04 28.10 25.09
N ASP A 577 -31.59 28.54 23.95
CA ASP A 577 -32.27 27.64 23.03
C ASP A 577 -31.22 26.89 22.20
N VAL A 578 -31.31 25.56 22.18
CA VAL A 578 -30.39 24.69 21.46
C VAL A 578 -31.15 23.99 20.33
N GLN A 579 -30.78 24.30 19.11
CA GLN A 579 -31.25 23.59 17.91
C GLN A 579 -30.14 22.60 17.51
N ARG A 580 -30.48 21.31 17.43
CA ARG A 580 -29.60 20.30 16.84
C ARG A 580 -29.95 20.15 15.35
N TYR A 581 -28.95 20.24 14.48
CA TYR A 581 -29.11 19.95 13.07
C TYR A 581 -28.93 18.45 12.84
N LYS A 582 -30.00 17.77 12.40
CA LYS A 582 -29.94 16.35 12.02
C LYS A 582 -29.50 16.14 10.59
N GLY A 583 -29.76 17.14 9.73
CA GLY A 583 -29.37 17.12 8.34
C GLY A 583 -29.30 18.53 7.74
N LEU A 584 -28.58 18.65 6.65
CA LEU A 584 -28.37 19.90 5.89
C LEU A 584 -29.68 20.49 5.35
N GLY A 585 -30.68 19.63 5.10
CA GLY A 585 -32.01 20.05 4.66
C GLY A 585 -32.84 20.77 5.74
N GLU A 586 -32.39 20.78 7.01
CA GLU A 586 -33.01 21.52 8.10
C GLU A 586 -32.48 22.96 8.20
N MET A 587 -31.39 23.26 7.51
CA MET A 587 -30.81 24.60 7.46
C MET A 587 -31.49 25.42 6.36
N ASP A 588 -31.86 26.67 6.71
CA ASP A 588 -32.27 27.61 5.68
C ASP A 588 -31.06 28.10 4.84
N PRO A 589 -31.28 28.70 3.66
CA PRO A 589 -30.20 29.12 2.77
C PRO A 589 -29.17 30.07 3.40
N GLU A 590 -29.62 30.99 4.29
CA GLU A 590 -28.75 31.94 4.95
C GLU A 590 -27.86 31.26 6.00
N GLN A 591 -28.42 30.32 6.77
CA GLN A 591 -27.69 29.51 7.73
C GLN A 591 -26.63 28.65 7.04
N LEU A 592 -26.99 28.02 5.92
CA LEU A 592 -26.06 27.18 5.15
C LEU A 592 -24.93 28.00 4.53
N TRP A 593 -25.23 29.24 4.08
CA TRP A 593 -24.20 30.17 3.64
C TRP A 593 -23.24 30.50 4.78
N GLU A 594 -23.76 30.99 5.91
CA GLU A 594 -22.95 31.48 7.02
C GLU A 594 -22.03 30.39 7.63
N THR A 595 -22.45 29.14 7.60
CA THR A 595 -21.75 28.04 8.29
C THR A 595 -20.89 27.16 7.38
N THR A 596 -21.30 27.00 6.11
CA THR A 596 -20.76 25.92 5.26
C THR A 596 -20.29 26.39 3.88
N LEU A 597 -20.92 27.45 3.31
CA LEU A 597 -20.60 27.87 1.93
C LEU A 597 -19.69 29.11 1.90
N ASP A 598 -19.74 29.99 2.91
CA ASP A 598 -18.93 31.22 2.96
C ASP A 598 -17.45 30.90 3.14
N PRO A 599 -16.57 31.25 2.16
CA PRO A 599 -15.14 30.98 2.22
C PRO A 599 -14.43 31.54 3.46
N GLU A 600 -14.97 32.61 4.09
CA GLU A 600 -14.36 33.25 5.25
C GLU A 600 -14.71 32.54 6.57
N ARG A 601 -15.78 31.75 6.62
CA ARG A 601 -16.32 31.16 7.86
C ARG A 601 -16.34 29.63 7.86
N ARG A 602 -16.43 29.00 6.67
CA ARG A 602 -16.57 27.56 6.54
C ARG A 602 -15.34 26.78 7.02
N THR A 603 -15.58 25.58 7.53
CA THR A 603 -14.53 24.63 7.85
C THR A 603 -14.57 23.46 6.88
N PHE A 604 -13.44 23.18 6.23
CA PHE A 604 -13.25 22.04 5.35
C PHE A 604 -12.14 21.13 5.85
N LEU A 605 -12.40 19.85 5.81
CA LEU A 605 -11.38 18.83 5.97
C LEU A 605 -10.86 18.44 4.57
N ARG A 606 -9.62 18.77 4.28
CA ARG A 606 -8.97 18.34 3.03
C ARG A 606 -8.64 16.85 3.14
N VAL A 607 -9.06 16.08 2.13
CA VAL A 607 -8.71 14.67 2.03
C VAL A 607 -7.29 14.54 1.52
N THR A 608 -6.46 13.84 2.27
CA THR A 608 -5.06 13.57 1.90
C THR A 608 -4.80 12.07 1.94
N MET A 609 -3.86 11.62 1.13
CA MET A 609 -3.42 10.24 1.10
C MET A 609 -1.99 10.18 1.64
N ALA A 610 -1.87 9.88 2.93
CA ALA A 610 -0.57 9.78 3.60
C ALA A 610 0.16 8.47 3.23
N ASP A 611 -0.59 7.38 3.07
CA ASP A 611 -0.10 6.06 2.67
C ASP A 611 -1.09 5.39 1.72
N ALA A 612 -0.69 5.22 0.46
CA ALA A 612 -1.55 4.65 -0.58
C ALA A 612 -1.81 3.15 -0.35
N ILE A 613 -0.86 2.43 0.24
CA ILE A 613 -1.00 0.98 0.51
C ILE A 613 -2.00 0.77 1.64
N LEU A 614 -1.85 1.52 2.72
CA LEU A 614 -2.79 1.44 3.85
C LEU A 614 -4.20 1.89 3.44
N ALA A 615 -4.32 2.91 2.58
CA ALA A 615 -5.60 3.34 2.03
C ALA A 615 -6.24 2.24 1.19
N ASP A 616 -5.47 1.57 0.32
CA ASP A 616 -5.94 0.44 -0.50
C ASP A 616 -6.45 -0.72 0.38
N GLU A 617 -5.66 -1.14 1.36
CA GLU A 617 -6.04 -2.18 2.32
C GLU A 617 -7.31 -1.79 3.10
N THR A 618 -7.41 -0.53 3.54
CA THR A 618 -8.57 -0.02 4.28
C THR A 618 -9.84 0.00 3.43
N PHE A 619 -9.77 0.49 2.19
CA PHE A 619 -10.94 0.48 1.30
C PHE A 619 -11.35 -0.94 0.93
N THR A 620 -10.40 -1.84 0.65
CA THR A 620 -10.67 -3.25 0.38
C THR A 620 -11.34 -3.93 1.58
N MET A 621 -10.84 -3.69 2.79
CA MET A 621 -11.40 -4.25 4.04
C MET A 621 -12.81 -3.71 4.33
N LEU A 622 -12.99 -2.38 4.28
CA LEU A 622 -14.26 -1.76 4.69
C LEU A 622 -15.34 -1.86 3.61
N MET A 623 -14.97 -1.74 2.34
CA MET A 623 -15.90 -1.62 1.22
C MET A 623 -15.95 -2.89 0.35
N GLY A 624 -15.01 -3.80 0.49
CA GLY A 624 -14.94 -5.07 -0.25
C GLY A 624 -16.04 -6.07 0.11
N ASP A 625 -16.03 -7.22 -0.53
CA ASP A 625 -17.04 -8.29 -0.34
C ASP A 625 -16.92 -9.01 1.01
N GLU A 626 -15.75 -8.98 1.64
CA GLU A 626 -15.47 -9.70 2.87
C GLU A 626 -16.16 -9.08 4.07
N VAL A 627 -16.87 -9.92 4.83
CA VAL A 627 -17.61 -9.48 6.03
C VAL A 627 -16.73 -9.56 7.29
N GLU A 628 -15.93 -10.62 7.41
CA GLU A 628 -15.19 -10.91 8.64
C GLU A 628 -14.10 -9.88 8.96
N PRO A 629 -13.23 -9.45 8.03
CA PRO A 629 -12.25 -8.39 8.32
C PRO A 629 -12.93 -7.07 8.74
N ARG A 630 -14.07 -6.74 8.12
CA ARG A 630 -14.86 -5.56 8.48
C ARG A 630 -15.46 -5.69 9.87
N ARG A 631 -15.97 -6.88 10.21
CA ARG A 631 -16.51 -7.16 11.53
C ARG A 631 -15.44 -7.03 12.62
N GLN A 632 -14.28 -7.64 12.38
CA GLN A 632 -13.13 -7.56 13.28
C GLN A 632 -12.70 -6.11 13.48
N PHE A 633 -12.55 -5.34 12.41
CA PHE A 633 -12.23 -3.90 12.50
C PHE A 633 -13.25 -3.14 13.34
N ILE A 634 -14.56 -3.41 13.17
CA ILE A 634 -15.62 -2.77 13.97
C ILE A 634 -15.51 -3.16 15.43
N GLU A 635 -15.28 -4.44 15.76
CA GLU A 635 -15.14 -4.93 17.12
C GLU A 635 -13.91 -4.32 17.82
N GLU A 636 -12.76 -4.25 17.13
CA GLU A 636 -11.51 -3.66 17.66
C GLU A 636 -11.62 -2.15 17.91
N ASN A 637 -12.36 -1.44 17.04
CA ASN A 637 -12.51 0.01 17.10
C ASN A 637 -13.80 0.47 17.78
N ALA A 638 -14.65 -0.42 18.27
CA ALA A 638 -15.93 -0.09 18.90
C ALA A 638 -15.81 0.87 20.10
N GLN A 639 -14.70 0.79 20.83
CA GLN A 639 -14.43 1.67 21.98
C GLN A 639 -14.22 3.16 21.60
N PHE A 640 -13.90 3.44 20.32
CA PHE A 640 -13.69 4.80 19.82
C PHE A 640 -14.96 5.39 19.17
N ALA A 641 -16.03 4.60 19.05
CA ALA A 641 -17.29 5.05 18.49
C ALA A 641 -18.05 5.86 19.57
N THR A 642 -18.07 7.19 19.42
CA THR A 642 -18.68 8.12 20.38
C THR A 642 -20.14 8.47 20.05
N ASP A 643 -20.56 8.32 18.78
CA ASP A 643 -21.89 8.69 18.28
C ASP A 643 -22.63 7.47 17.71
N LEU A 644 -23.00 6.54 18.59
CA LEU A 644 -23.93 5.48 18.24
C LEU A 644 -25.35 6.02 18.42
N ASP A 645 -26.06 6.19 17.31
CA ASP A 645 -27.50 6.44 17.30
C ASP A 645 -28.19 5.09 17.64
N ILE A 646 -28.37 4.84 18.96
CA ILE A 646 -29.05 3.65 19.51
C ILE A 646 -30.50 4.00 19.78
#